data_9b1c7649d25048d3724be694912db7c6
#
_entry.id   9b1c7649d25048d3724be694912db7c6
#
_cell.length_a   1.000
_cell.length_b   1.000
_cell.length_c   1.000
_cell.angle_alpha   90.00
_cell.angle_beta   90.00
_cell.angle_gamma   90.00
#
_symmetry.space_group_name_H-M   'P 1'
#
loop_
_entity.id
_entity.type
_entity.pdbx_description
1 polymer ?
#
loop_
_entity_poly.entity_id
_entity_poly.type
_entity_poly.pdbx_seq_one_letter_code
_entity_poly.pdbx_strand_id
1 'polypeptide(L)'
;MHDYIIWFEHLGMSDVDRVGGKNASLGEMISNLANAGVTVPGGFATTSHAYREFLATNGLKDKIDETLDALDVNDVNELARVGAKIRQWVIDTPFPAVLDNALAEAYAQLQNGNSKMAVAVRSSATAEDLPDASFAGQQETFLNVVGLDNIRTSVKEVFASLFNDRAISYRVHHGFDHKLVALSAGIQKMVRSETASSGVMFTLDTESGFRGVVFITGSYGLGETVVQGAVNPDEFYVHKSTLTAGRPAVLRRNLGSKAIKMIYHTNPTEGEFVETVKVDAAERGRFCITDAEVEELAKQAMIIENHYQRPMDIEWAKDGDDGRIYIVQARPETVKSRASANVMERYLLKETGKVLVEGRSIGHKIGAGPVKIITSINEMDKVQDGDVLVTDMTDPDWEPVMKRASAIVTDRGGRTCHAAIIARELGIPAVVGCGDATDLLKNGQEVTVSCAEGDTGFIYEGALDFELRENTIESMPNIPFKIMMNVGNPDRAFDFQALPNEGVGLARLEFIINRMIGVHPKALLNYDTLPRDIQQTVDKRISGYASPVDFYVDKLVEGISTLAGAFAPKKVIVRMSDFKSNEYANLIGGALYEPDEENPMLGFRGASRYISETFRDCFELECRAMKRVRNDMGFTNVEVMIPFVRTVGEAAQVMDLLAENGLKRGENGLRVIMMCELPSNALLADQFLEHFDGFSIGSNDLTQLTLGLDRDSGIIAHLFDERNDAVKVLLSSAIQACRKAGKYIGICGQGPSDHPDLAKWLMEQGIDSVSLNPDSVLDTWFFLADQKPDL
;
A
#
# COMPACT_ATOMS: atom_id res chain seq x y z
N MET A 1 45.94 9.57 13.38
CA MET A 1 45.19 10.34 14.36
C MET A 1 43.78 9.74 14.34
N HIS A 2 43.30 9.21 15.44
CA HIS A 2 41.92 8.65 15.45
C HIS A 2 40.99 9.83 15.58
N ASP A 3 40.07 9.99 14.57
CA ASP A 3 39.11 11.07 14.59
C ASP A 3 37.96 10.69 15.53
N TYR A 4 37.57 11.57 16.46
CA TYR A 4 36.40 11.39 17.35
C TYR A 4 35.11 11.80 16.67
N ILE A 5 35.21 12.73 15.72
CA ILE A 5 34.12 13.33 14.97
C ILE A 5 34.43 13.25 13.48
N ILE A 6 33.46 12.91 12.65
CA ILE A 6 33.56 12.95 11.19
C ILE A 6 32.32 13.63 10.65
N TRP A 7 32.53 14.61 9.75
CA TRP A 7 31.45 15.30 9.05
C TRP A 7 30.81 14.38 8.01
N PHE A 8 29.48 14.48 7.82
CA PHE A 8 28.77 13.62 6.88
C PHE A 8 29.30 13.70 5.46
N GLU A 9 29.73 14.90 5.00
CA GLU A 9 30.33 15.09 3.68
C GLU A 9 31.67 14.31 3.45
N HIS A 10 32.23 13.73 4.49
CA HIS A 10 33.45 12.93 4.44
C HIS A 10 33.20 11.44 4.70
N LEU A 11 31.94 11.03 4.75
CA LEU A 11 31.51 9.66 5.00
C LEU A 11 30.95 9.00 3.73
N GLY A 12 31.07 7.67 3.69
CA GLY A 12 30.45 6.83 2.68
C GLY A 12 30.22 5.41 3.23
N MET A 13 29.67 4.53 2.39
CA MET A 13 29.34 3.15 2.80
C MET A 13 30.55 2.32 3.23
N SER A 14 31.77 2.76 2.92
CA SER A 14 33.01 2.14 3.44
C SER A 14 33.30 2.46 4.91
N ASP A 15 32.56 3.38 5.53
CA ASP A 15 32.78 3.85 6.90
C ASP A 15 31.79 3.25 7.93
N VAL A 16 31.02 2.23 7.56
CA VAL A 16 30.03 1.58 8.44
C VAL A 16 30.67 1.14 9.77
N ASP A 17 31.87 0.56 9.74
CA ASP A 17 32.60 0.14 10.94
C ASP A 17 33.00 1.31 11.86
N ARG A 18 33.03 2.53 11.32
CA ARG A 18 33.46 3.74 12.02
C ARG A 18 32.32 4.54 12.60
N VAL A 19 31.18 4.61 11.85
CA VAL A 19 30.05 5.51 12.19
C VAL A 19 28.69 4.85 12.14
N GLY A 20 28.61 3.54 11.88
CA GLY A 20 27.36 2.80 11.73
C GLY A 20 26.64 3.03 10.39
N GLY A 21 25.68 2.19 10.09
CA GLY A 21 25.01 2.16 8.78
C GLY A 21 24.25 3.44 8.43
N LYS A 22 23.49 4.00 9.38
CA LYS A 22 22.68 5.20 9.14
C LYS A 22 23.54 6.42 8.80
N ASN A 23 24.61 6.67 9.56
CA ASN A 23 25.51 7.80 9.34
C ASN A 23 26.33 7.63 8.06
N ALA A 24 26.76 6.40 7.76
CA ALA A 24 27.46 6.07 6.52
C ALA A 24 26.56 6.33 5.30
N SER A 25 25.29 5.92 5.36
CA SER A 25 24.31 6.15 4.30
C SER A 25 24.00 7.64 4.08
N LEU A 26 23.87 8.44 5.15
CA LEU A 26 23.72 9.90 5.04
C LEU A 26 24.92 10.51 4.29
N GLY A 27 26.13 10.16 4.68
CA GLY A 27 27.35 10.64 4.01
C GLY A 27 27.44 10.20 2.56
N GLU A 28 27.12 8.97 2.24
CA GLU A 28 27.06 8.42 0.87
C GLU A 28 26.12 9.24 -0.01
N MET A 29 24.91 9.53 0.50
CA MET A 29 23.93 10.35 -0.26
C MET A 29 24.39 11.79 -0.46
N ILE A 30 24.97 12.42 0.59
CA ILE A 30 25.50 13.80 0.47
C ILE A 30 26.63 13.85 -0.57
N SER A 31 27.57 12.92 -0.52
CA SER A 31 28.76 12.94 -1.38
C SER A 31 28.45 12.59 -2.84
N ASN A 32 27.54 11.65 -3.07
CA ASN A 32 27.31 11.07 -4.40
C ASN A 32 26.01 11.49 -5.09
N LEU A 33 24.96 11.87 -4.33
CA LEU A 33 23.62 12.10 -4.89
C LEU A 33 23.17 13.58 -4.84
N ALA A 34 23.89 14.47 -4.18
CA ALA A 34 23.53 15.89 -4.12
C ALA A 34 23.40 16.52 -5.51
N ASN A 35 24.32 16.24 -6.42
CA ASN A 35 24.28 16.72 -7.82
C ASN A 35 23.18 16.06 -8.67
N ALA A 36 22.64 14.93 -8.22
CA ALA A 36 21.54 14.24 -8.87
C ALA A 36 20.15 14.73 -8.39
N GLY A 37 20.11 15.65 -7.41
CA GLY A 37 18.89 16.24 -6.89
C GLY A 37 18.38 15.66 -5.57
N VAL A 38 19.17 14.86 -4.87
CA VAL A 38 18.84 14.38 -3.51
C VAL A 38 19.41 15.38 -2.50
N THR A 39 18.54 15.94 -1.68
CA THR A 39 18.93 16.91 -0.65
C THR A 39 18.90 16.25 0.73
N VAL A 40 20.05 16.28 1.44
CA VAL A 40 20.20 15.68 2.77
C VAL A 40 20.65 16.75 3.76
N PRO A 41 20.07 16.86 4.97
CA PRO A 41 20.54 17.81 5.97
C PRO A 41 21.98 17.47 6.41
N GLY A 42 22.83 18.47 6.48
CA GLY A 42 24.21 18.33 6.93
C GLY A 42 24.31 18.02 8.43
N GLY A 43 25.48 17.59 8.84
CA GLY A 43 25.79 17.25 10.22
C GLY A 43 27.11 16.52 10.37
N PHE A 44 27.31 15.91 11.51
CA PHE A 44 28.49 15.11 11.81
C PHE A 44 28.15 13.90 12.68
N ALA A 45 29.06 12.95 12.77
CA ALA A 45 28.92 11.75 13.58
C ALA A 45 30.07 11.61 14.58
N THR A 46 29.78 11.11 15.77
CA THR A 46 30.82 10.56 16.63
C THR A 46 31.29 9.22 16.07
N THR A 47 32.50 8.78 16.35
CA THR A 47 33.00 7.50 15.81
C THR A 47 32.83 6.34 16.80
N SER A 48 32.86 5.11 16.30
CA SER A 48 32.93 3.90 17.13
C SER A 48 34.18 3.89 18.03
N HIS A 49 35.24 4.55 17.61
CA HIS A 49 36.46 4.76 18.44
C HIS A 49 36.13 5.66 19.64
N ALA A 50 35.46 6.78 19.43
CA ALA A 50 35.03 7.70 20.50
C ALA A 50 34.13 6.98 21.52
N TYR A 51 33.20 6.14 21.09
CA TYR A 51 32.35 5.32 21.95
C TYR A 51 33.16 4.33 22.80
N ARG A 52 34.09 3.58 22.15
CA ARG A 52 34.92 2.60 22.88
C ARG A 52 35.87 3.26 23.90
N GLU A 53 36.43 4.40 23.56
CA GLU A 53 37.27 5.16 24.47
C GLU A 53 36.48 5.73 25.65
N PHE A 54 35.30 6.23 25.40
CA PHE A 54 34.37 6.65 26.47
C PHE A 54 34.06 5.51 27.44
N LEU A 55 33.75 4.30 26.97
CA LEU A 55 33.50 3.14 27.81
C LEU A 55 34.77 2.67 28.57
N ALA A 56 35.94 2.85 27.97
CA ALA A 56 37.22 2.52 28.66
C ALA A 56 37.51 3.47 29.82
N THR A 57 36.86 4.65 29.85
CA THR A 57 37.09 5.66 30.88
C THR A 57 36.57 5.17 32.23
N ASN A 58 37.36 5.33 33.30
CA ASN A 58 37.02 4.98 34.68
C ASN A 58 36.59 3.51 34.89
N GLY A 59 37.06 2.57 34.03
CA GLY A 59 36.75 1.15 34.12
C GLY A 59 35.30 0.80 33.87
N LEU A 60 34.55 1.68 33.19
CA LEU A 60 33.13 1.49 32.88
C LEU A 60 32.89 0.25 32.01
N LYS A 61 33.78 0.02 31.02
CA LYS A 61 33.70 -1.15 30.14
C LYS A 61 33.72 -2.48 30.89
N ASP A 62 34.74 -2.67 31.77
CA ASP A 62 34.92 -3.92 32.52
C ASP A 62 33.74 -4.17 33.46
N LYS A 63 33.20 -3.11 34.08
CA LYS A 63 32.04 -3.16 34.95
C LYS A 63 30.76 -3.55 34.20
N ILE A 64 30.61 -3.10 32.96
CA ILE A 64 29.47 -3.47 32.09
C ILE A 64 29.61 -4.91 31.64
N ASP A 65 30.79 -5.30 31.14
CA ASP A 65 31.07 -6.65 30.67
C ASP A 65 30.81 -7.71 31.74
N GLU A 66 31.34 -7.52 32.95
CA GLU A 66 31.10 -8.42 34.09
C GLU A 66 29.63 -8.53 34.47
N THR A 67 28.89 -7.44 34.35
CA THR A 67 27.46 -7.40 34.69
C THR A 67 26.61 -8.12 33.63
N LEU A 68 26.93 -7.96 32.33
CA LEU A 68 26.24 -8.64 31.23
C LEU A 68 26.58 -10.13 31.15
N ASP A 69 27.86 -10.51 31.44
CA ASP A 69 28.29 -11.90 31.45
C ASP A 69 27.56 -12.72 32.56
N ALA A 70 27.07 -12.07 33.61
CA ALA A 70 26.33 -12.68 34.73
C ALA A 70 24.81 -12.66 34.56
N LEU A 71 24.28 -12.01 33.51
CA LEU A 71 22.84 -11.76 33.33
C LEU A 71 22.14 -12.93 32.66
N ASP A 72 21.05 -13.43 33.26
CA ASP A 72 20.07 -14.27 32.54
C ASP A 72 19.04 -13.39 31.82
N VAL A 73 19.14 -13.30 30.50
CA VAL A 73 18.23 -12.48 29.67
C VAL A 73 16.79 -13.04 29.60
N ASN A 74 16.54 -14.25 30.06
CA ASN A 74 15.20 -14.83 30.12
C ASN A 74 14.43 -14.38 31.37
N ASP A 75 15.13 -13.89 32.40
CA ASP A 75 14.50 -13.21 33.54
C ASP A 75 14.26 -11.73 33.17
N VAL A 76 13.04 -11.42 32.71
CA VAL A 76 12.64 -10.08 32.26
C VAL A 76 12.82 -9.02 33.35
N ASN A 77 12.56 -9.35 34.62
CA ASN A 77 12.72 -8.40 35.74
C ASN A 77 14.19 -8.12 36.03
N GLU A 78 15.03 -9.12 35.96
CA GLU A 78 16.46 -8.93 36.14
C GLU A 78 17.09 -8.18 34.96
N LEU A 79 16.66 -8.51 33.73
CA LEU A 79 17.06 -7.80 32.52
C LEU A 79 16.75 -6.30 32.63
N ALA A 80 15.52 -5.94 33.01
CA ALA A 80 15.09 -4.55 33.17
C ALA A 80 15.93 -3.81 34.25
N ARG A 81 16.12 -4.45 35.39
CA ARG A 81 16.93 -3.89 36.50
C ARG A 81 18.39 -3.68 36.12
N VAL A 82 18.99 -4.65 35.46
CA VAL A 82 20.41 -4.61 35.03
C VAL A 82 20.58 -3.61 33.88
N GLY A 83 19.69 -3.61 32.89
CA GLY A 83 19.70 -2.65 31.78
C GLY A 83 19.63 -1.21 32.29
N ALA A 84 18.67 -0.91 33.18
CA ALA A 84 18.54 0.42 33.80
C ALA A 84 19.80 0.85 34.58
N LYS A 85 20.38 -0.08 35.31
CA LYS A 85 21.62 0.17 36.05
C LYS A 85 22.82 0.51 35.15
N ILE A 86 22.96 -0.21 34.05
CA ILE A 86 24.04 0.03 33.05
C ILE A 86 23.83 1.39 32.39
N ARG A 87 22.61 1.68 31.93
CA ARG A 87 22.28 2.98 31.32
C ARG A 87 22.61 4.14 32.27
N GLN A 88 22.27 4.03 33.54
CA GLN A 88 22.62 5.07 34.53
C GLN A 88 24.12 5.26 34.66
N TRP A 89 24.93 4.19 34.66
CA TRP A 89 26.39 4.32 34.68
C TRP A 89 26.96 5.04 33.47
N VAL A 90 26.42 4.80 32.29
CA VAL A 90 26.78 5.49 31.04
C VAL A 90 26.47 6.99 31.17
N ILE A 91 25.29 7.34 31.65
CA ILE A 91 24.82 8.73 31.78
C ILE A 91 25.69 9.49 32.81
N ASP A 92 26.01 8.88 33.93
CA ASP A 92 26.76 9.51 35.05
C ASP A 92 28.27 9.66 34.72
N THR A 93 28.78 8.89 33.76
CA THR A 93 30.23 8.95 33.42
C THR A 93 30.51 10.20 32.57
N PRO A 94 31.51 11.03 32.96
CA PRO A 94 31.93 12.19 32.16
C PRO A 94 32.61 11.76 30.85
N PHE A 95 32.43 12.57 29.80
CA PHE A 95 33.19 12.37 28.55
C PHE A 95 34.71 12.57 28.76
N PRO A 96 35.56 11.82 28.08
CA PRO A 96 36.99 12.18 27.95
C PRO A 96 37.11 13.61 27.37
N ALA A 97 38.02 14.39 27.93
CA ALA A 97 38.16 15.79 27.52
C ALA A 97 38.38 15.99 26.02
N VAL A 98 39.05 15.03 25.35
CA VAL A 98 39.28 15.07 23.91
C VAL A 98 37.98 14.94 23.14
N LEU A 99 37.10 14.02 23.52
CA LEU A 99 35.78 13.84 22.90
C LEU A 99 34.90 15.07 23.17
N ASP A 100 34.87 15.55 24.42
CA ASP A 100 34.07 16.72 24.81
C ASP A 100 34.43 17.98 24.02
N ASN A 101 35.75 18.25 23.89
CA ASN A 101 36.21 19.39 23.08
C ASN A 101 35.90 19.23 21.59
N ALA A 102 36.08 18.02 21.04
CA ALA A 102 35.76 17.75 19.62
C ALA A 102 34.24 17.94 19.33
N LEU A 103 33.39 17.50 20.25
CA LEU A 103 31.93 17.69 20.14
C LEU A 103 31.57 19.18 20.21
N ALA A 104 32.15 19.93 21.14
CA ALA A 104 31.92 21.38 21.27
C ALA A 104 32.36 22.17 20.03
N GLU A 105 33.56 21.87 19.49
CA GLU A 105 34.08 22.51 18.29
C GLU A 105 33.21 22.20 17.06
N ALA A 106 32.82 20.93 16.86
CA ALA A 106 31.99 20.53 15.73
C ALA A 106 30.59 21.18 15.80
N TYR A 107 30.00 21.24 16.99
CA TYR A 107 28.70 21.88 17.15
C TYR A 107 28.75 23.39 16.92
N ALA A 108 29.77 24.06 17.43
CA ALA A 108 30.00 25.48 17.19
C ALA A 108 30.14 25.80 15.66
N GLN A 109 30.89 24.95 14.94
CA GLN A 109 31.02 25.06 13.50
C GLN A 109 29.69 24.79 12.78
N LEU A 110 28.91 23.77 13.19
CA LEU A 110 27.61 23.42 12.62
C LEU A 110 26.62 24.58 12.79
N GLN A 111 26.59 25.23 13.94
CA GLN A 111 25.73 26.36 14.27
C GLN A 111 25.99 27.57 13.37
N ASN A 112 27.21 27.79 12.94
CA ASN A 112 27.62 28.95 12.12
C ASN A 112 27.01 30.28 12.61
N GLY A 113 27.06 30.53 13.93
CA GLY A 113 26.50 31.72 14.58
C GLY A 113 25.01 31.69 14.93
N ASN A 114 24.28 30.64 14.55
CA ASN A 114 22.89 30.45 14.94
C ASN A 114 22.75 29.68 16.25
N SER A 115 22.71 30.38 17.38
CA SER A 115 22.59 29.78 18.73
C SER A 115 21.31 29.02 18.99
N LYS A 116 20.27 29.19 18.13
CA LYS A 116 18.97 28.50 18.22
C LYS A 116 18.87 27.30 17.26
N MET A 117 19.97 26.92 16.61
CA MET A 117 19.94 25.79 15.70
C MET A 117 19.57 24.50 16.45
N ALA A 118 18.51 23.88 15.99
CA ALA A 118 18.06 22.57 16.46
C ALA A 118 18.73 21.45 15.65
N VAL A 119 19.05 20.36 16.32
CA VAL A 119 19.59 19.13 15.71
C VAL A 119 18.79 17.93 16.15
N ALA A 120 18.82 16.88 15.32
CA ALA A 120 18.47 15.52 15.73
C ALA A 120 19.75 14.82 16.19
N VAL A 121 19.69 14.13 17.34
CA VAL A 121 20.77 13.26 17.83
C VAL A 121 20.27 11.83 17.68
N ARG A 122 20.91 11.07 16.79
CA ARG A 122 20.42 9.75 16.34
C ARG A 122 21.48 8.67 16.58
N SER A 123 21.05 7.50 17.00
CA SER A 123 21.92 6.33 17.09
C SER A 123 22.20 5.72 15.70
N SER A 124 23.41 5.22 15.54
CA SER A 124 23.85 4.45 14.37
C SER A 124 24.82 3.35 14.84
N ALA A 125 24.40 2.10 14.78
CA ALA A 125 25.21 0.98 15.24
C ALA A 125 26.08 0.42 14.11
N THR A 126 27.26 -0.07 14.46
CA THR A 126 28.19 -0.71 13.51
C THR A 126 27.70 -2.07 13.02
N ALA A 127 26.74 -2.67 13.71
CA ALA A 127 26.13 -3.95 13.36
C ALA A 127 24.65 -3.81 12.93
N GLU A 128 24.18 -2.59 12.71
CA GLU A 128 22.84 -2.28 12.23
C GLU A 128 22.76 -2.64 10.73
N ASP A 129 21.89 -3.11 10.09
CA ASP A 129 21.79 -3.43 8.64
C ASP A 129 22.73 -4.55 8.14
N LEU A 130 23.04 -5.52 8.99
CA LEU A 130 23.68 -6.75 8.50
C LEU A 130 22.66 -7.56 7.67
N PRO A 131 23.11 -8.31 6.64
CA PRO A 131 22.21 -9.06 5.77
C PRO A 131 21.24 -10.02 6.50
N ASP A 132 21.59 -10.48 7.69
CA ASP A 132 20.86 -11.50 8.44
C ASP A 132 20.27 -10.99 9.77
N ALA A 133 20.43 -9.70 10.11
CA ALA A 133 19.93 -9.14 11.35
C ALA A 133 19.59 -7.64 11.23
N SER A 134 18.37 -7.28 11.60
CA SER A 134 17.91 -5.89 11.64
C SER A 134 17.76 -5.42 13.08
N PHE A 135 18.51 -4.40 13.46
CA PHE A 135 18.37 -3.70 14.75
C PHE A 135 17.33 -2.57 14.68
N ALA A 136 16.40 -2.65 13.73
CA ALA A 136 15.40 -1.62 13.51
C ALA A 136 14.56 -1.36 14.77
N GLY A 137 14.39 -0.08 15.13
CA GLY A 137 13.54 0.35 16.25
C GLY A 137 14.09 0.08 17.66
N GLN A 138 15.34 -0.36 17.80
CA GLN A 138 15.91 -0.69 19.12
C GLN A 138 16.71 0.44 19.78
N GLN A 139 16.80 1.61 19.13
CA GLN A 139 17.71 2.66 19.52
C GLN A 139 17.04 4.03 19.53
N GLU A 140 17.57 4.95 20.35
CA GLU A 140 16.96 6.24 20.62
C GLU A 140 17.27 7.30 19.55
N THR A 141 16.32 8.21 19.37
CA THR A 141 16.48 9.43 18.57
C THR A 141 15.91 10.61 19.35
N PHE A 142 16.68 11.68 19.49
CA PHE A 142 16.28 12.91 20.18
C PHE A 142 16.12 14.01 19.15
N LEU A 143 14.94 14.59 19.05
CA LEU A 143 14.59 15.63 18.09
C LEU A 143 14.59 17.01 18.74
N ASN A 144 14.83 18.06 17.96
CA ASN A 144 14.83 19.45 18.40
C ASN A 144 15.81 19.75 19.55
N VAL A 145 16.95 19.07 19.57
CA VAL A 145 17.98 19.31 20.60
C VAL A 145 18.70 20.63 20.32
N VAL A 146 18.69 21.54 21.29
CA VAL A 146 19.32 22.87 21.17
C VAL A 146 20.28 23.08 22.33
N GLY A 147 21.49 23.55 22.01
CA GLY A 147 22.53 23.86 23.00
C GLY A 147 23.48 22.69 23.28
N LEU A 148 24.74 23.03 23.55
CA LEU A 148 25.81 22.04 23.70
C LEU A 148 25.58 21.05 24.87
N ASP A 149 25.05 21.53 25.99
CA ASP A 149 24.84 20.68 27.18
C ASP A 149 23.75 19.64 26.92
N ASN A 150 22.67 20.03 26.21
CA ASN A 150 21.63 19.09 25.79
C ASN A 150 22.15 18.08 24.77
N ILE A 151 23.04 18.50 23.85
CA ILE A 151 23.68 17.57 22.90
C ILE A 151 24.55 16.57 23.63
N ARG A 152 25.32 17.01 24.63
CA ARG A 152 26.14 16.12 25.50
C ARG A 152 25.28 15.07 26.17
N THR A 153 24.14 15.50 26.73
CA THR A 153 23.21 14.59 27.40
C THR A 153 22.61 13.60 26.37
N SER A 154 22.11 14.07 25.24
CA SER A 154 21.52 13.20 24.21
C SER A 154 22.52 12.22 23.60
N VAL A 155 23.81 12.61 23.43
CA VAL A 155 24.84 11.68 22.96
C VAL A 155 25.10 10.57 24.00
N LYS A 156 25.10 10.89 25.30
CA LYS A 156 25.19 9.87 26.36
C LYS A 156 23.99 8.94 26.39
N GLU A 157 22.79 9.48 26.21
CA GLU A 157 21.55 8.70 26.13
C GLU A 157 21.55 7.78 24.90
N VAL A 158 22.02 8.26 23.74
CA VAL A 158 22.28 7.42 22.57
C VAL A 158 23.24 6.28 22.91
N PHE A 159 24.36 6.57 23.56
CA PHE A 159 25.32 5.52 23.95
C PHE A 159 24.71 4.53 24.95
N ALA A 160 23.91 5.01 25.89
CA ALA A 160 23.18 4.19 26.85
C ALA A 160 22.14 3.29 26.20
N SER A 161 21.53 3.71 25.08
CA SER A 161 20.47 2.96 24.40
C SER A 161 20.90 1.58 23.90
N LEU A 162 22.20 1.35 23.71
CA LEU A 162 22.73 0.01 23.42
C LEU A 162 22.45 -1.00 24.53
N PHE A 163 22.17 -0.52 25.73
CA PHE A 163 21.84 -1.30 26.92
C PHE A 163 20.36 -1.22 27.31
N ASN A 164 19.49 -0.87 26.37
CA ASN A 164 18.07 -1.10 26.51
C ASN A 164 17.79 -2.59 26.57
N ASP A 165 16.82 -3.00 27.37
CA ASP A 165 16.49 -4.40 27.66
C ASP A 165 16.35 -5.22 26.39
N ARG A 166 15.66 -4.66 25.41
CA ARG A 166 15.45 -5.24 24.09
C ARG A 166 16.75 -5.39 23.28
N ALA A 167 17.61 -4.37 23.29
CA ALA A 167 18.89 -4.41 22.59
C ALA A 167 19.84 -5.46 23.20
N ILE A 168 19.80 -5.64 24.52
CA ILE A 168 20.56 -6.69 25.23
C ILE A 168 20.00 -8.08 24.84
N SER A 169 18.69 -8.28 24.98
CA SER A 169 18.01 -9.55 24.65
C SER A 169 18.22 -9.95 23.20
N TYR A 170 18.06 -9.01 22.26
CA TYR A 170 18.26 -9.25 20.84
C TYR A 170 19.67 -9.77 20.53
N ARG A 171 20.71 -9.12 21.06
CA ARG A 171 22.09 -9.55 20.83
C ARG A 171 22.34 -10.97 21.33
N VAL A 172 21.85 -11.32 22.51
CA VAL A 172 21.99 -12.67 23.07
C VAL A 172 21.28 -13.72 22.21
N HIS A 173 20.02 -13.49 21.84
CA HIS A 173 19.25 -14.44 21.04
C HIS A 173 19.80 -14.66 19.64
N HIS A 174 20.48 -13.67 19.05
CA HIS A 174 21.11 -13.76 17.73
C HIS A 174 22.61 -14.08 17.78
N GLY A 175 23.14 -14.37 18.96
CA GLY A 175 24.53 -14.77 19.12
C GLY A 175 25.56 -13.66 18.87
N PHE A 176 25.18 -12.39 18.99
CA PHE A 176 26.10 -11.25 18.89
C PHE A 176 26.85 -11.05 20.20
N ASP A 177 28.17 -10.97 20.13
CA ASP A 177 28.99 -10.58 21.27
C ASP A 177 28.78 -9.08 21.59
N HIS A 178 28.32 -8.78 22.81
CA HIS A 178 28.13 -7.42 23.30
C HIS A 178 29.35 -6.52 23.10
N LYS A 179 30.57 -7.09 23.16
CA LYS A 179 31.84 -6.38 23.08
C LYS A 179 32.21 -5.92 21.67
N LEU A 180 31.61 -6.53 20.66
CA LEU A 180 31.90 -6.21 19.25
C LEU A 180 31.02 -5.07 18.70
N VAL A 181 29.83 -4.89 19.23
CA VAL A 181 28.91 -3.85 18.78
C VAL A 181 29.29 -2.50 19.35
N ALA A 182 29.39 -1.51 18.49
CA ALA A 182 29.67 -0.13 18.89
C ALA A 182 28.61 0.82 18.33
N LEU A 183 28.44 1.95 19.01
CA LEU A 183 27.52 3.01 18.56
C LEU A 183 28.28 4.25 18.08
N SER A 184 27.64 4.92 17.17
CA SER A 184 27.92 6.29 16.76
C SER A 184 26.67 7.13 17.01
N ALA A 185 26.83 8.34 17.48
CA ALA A 185 25.76 9.33 17.52
C ALA A 185 25.90 10.26 16.31
N GLY A 186 24.87 10.31 15.47
CA GLY A 186 24.76 11.28 14.38
C GLY A 186 24.09 12.55 14.87
N ILE A 187 24.71 13.70 14.68
CA ILE A 187 24.19 15.02 15.00
C ILE A 187 23.85 15.69 13.67
N GLN A 188 22.56 15.71 13.32
CA GLN A 188 22.03 16.17 12.03
C GLN A 188 21.19 17.45 12.21
N LYS A 189 21.34 18.42 11.31
CA LYS A 189 20.44 19.59 11.31
C LYS A 189 18.99 19.17 11.18
N MET A 190 18.13 19.73 12.04
CA MET A 190 16.69 19.51 11.92
C MET A 190 16.13 20.16 10.67
N VAL A 191 15.23 19.45 10.01
CA VAL A 191 14.33 20.00 8.99
C VAL A 191 13.10 20.53 9.68
N ARG A 192 12.65 21.74 9.35
CA ARG A 192 11.52 22.44 10.02
C ARG A 192 10.17 21.85 9.59
N SER A 193 10.03 20.54 9.69
CA SER A 193 8.79 19.84 9.30
C SER A 193 7.66 19.97 10.33
N GLU A 194 7.95 20.44 11.54
CA GLU A 194 6.91 20.74 12.53
C GLU A 194 5.89 21.77 12.07
N THR A 195 6.26 22.61 11.10
CA THR A 195 5.38 23.58 10.42
C THR A 195 4.93 23.12 9.03
N ALA A 196 5.33 21.93 8.59
CA ALA A 196 5.00 21.37 7.29
C ALA A 196 4.60 19.88 7.41
N SER A 197 5.33 18.99 6.75
CA SER A 197 5.01 17.56 6.70
C SER A 197 6.26 16.68 6.61
N SER A 198 6.09 15.42 6.94
CA SER A 198 7.14 14.40 6.89
C SER A 198 6.53 13.02 6.72
N GLY A 199 7.37 12.03 6.44
CA GLY A 199 6.89 10.67 6.28
C GLY A 199 7.98 9.69 5.87
N VAL A 200 7.54 8.56 5.37
CA VAL A 200 8.41 7.49 4.86
C VAL A 200 8.00 7.09 3.46
N MET A 201 8.93 6.56 2.69
CA MET A 201 8.65 6.03 1.36
C MET A 201 9.48 4.78 1.09
N PHE A 202 8.90 3.90 0.27
CA PHE A 202 9.50 2.63 -0.15
C PHE A 202 9.58 2.59 -1.66
N THR A 203 10.67 2.06 -2.21
CA THR A 203 10.82 1.91 -3.66
C THR A 203 10.17 0.65 -4.22
N LEU A 204 9.22 0.10 -3.49
CA LEU A 204 8.32 -1.00 -3.88
C LEU A 204 7.00 -0.87 -3.12
N ASP A 205 5.99 -1.64 -3.53
CA ASP A 205 4.80 -1.83 -2.70
C ASP A 205 5.10 -2.78 -1.52
N THR A 206 4.85 -2.31 -0.31
CA THR A 206 5.21 -3.02 0.93
C THR A 206 4.36 -4.28 1.18
N GLU A 207 3.23 -4.43 0.49
CA GLU A 207 2.36 -5.60 0.65
C GLU A 207 2.72 -6.71 -0.35
N SER A 208 2.75 -6.38 -1.64
CA SER A 208 3.00 -7.35 -2.72
C SER A 208 4.47 -7.52 -3.08
N GLY A 209 5.32 -6.54 -2.74
CA GLY A 209 6.70 -6.47 -3.23
C GLY A 209 6.82 -5.97 -4.68
N PHE A 210 5.75 -5.45 -5.26
CA PHE A 210 5.76 -4.93 -6.63
C PHE A 210 6.74 -3.77 -6.80
N ARG A 211 7.72 -3.93 -7.68
CA ARG A 211 8.83 -2.97 -7.87
C ARG A 211 8.53 -1.83 -8.85
N GLY A 212 7.39 -1.84 -9.51
CA GLY A 212 6.99 -0.83 -10.50
C GLY A 212 6.52 0.50 -9.91
N VAL A 213 6.43 0.60 -8.58
CA VAL A 213 5.93 1.78 -7.87
C VAL A 213 6.87 2.25 -6.77
N VAL A 214 6.72 3.53 -6.40
CA VAL A 214 7.17 4.09 -5.13
C VAL A 214 5.94 4.28 -4.25
N PHE A 215 5.96 3.72 -3.06
CA PHE A 215 4.92 3.89 -2.03
C PHE A 215 5.36 4.96 -1.05
N ILE A 216 4.57 6.00 -0.85
CA ILE A 216 4.89 7.17 -0.02
C ILE A 216 3.81 7.34 1.02
N THR A 217 4.20 7.55 2.27
CA THR A 217 3.30 7.98 3.33
C THR A 217 3.71 9.34 3.86
N GLY A 218 2.74 10.12 4.34
CA GLY A 218 3.03 11.44 4.89
C GLY A 218 1.98 11.93 5.89
N SER A 219 2.43 12.74 6.84
CA SER A 219 1.57 13.43 7.81
C SER A 219 2.14 14.81 8.14
N TYR A 220 1.36 15.62 8.82
CA TYR A 220 1.81 16.91 9.34
C TYR A 220 2.78 16.74 10.51
N GLY A 221 3.73 17.66 10.65
CA GLY A 221 4.66 17.69 11.75
C GLY A 221 5.90 16.82 11.57
N LEU A 222 6.55 16.50 12.68
CA LEU A 222 7.77 15.69 12.72
C LEU A 222 7.47 14.22 12.41
N GLY A 223 8.38 13.54 11.72
CA GLY A 223 8.22 12.19 11.18
C GLY A 223 8.06 11.08 12.22
N GLU A 224 8.42 11.34 13.46
CA GLU A 224 8.37 10.35 14.54
C GLU A 224 6.97 9.75 14.72
N THR A 225 5.89 10.56 14.60
CA THR A 225 4.52 10.08 14.70
C THR A 225 4.12 9.09 13.60
N VAL A 226 4.73 9.21 12.41
CA VAL A 226 4.52 8.27 11.30
C VAL A 226 5.29 6.98 11.54
N VAL A 227 6.57 7.09 11.92
CA VAL A 227 7.46 5.94 12.17
C VAL A 227 6.96 5.11 13.36
N GLN A 228 6.52 5.75 14.44
CA GLN A 228 5.94 5.06 15.61
C GLN A 228 4.52 4.53 15.38
N GLY A 229 3.86 4.92 14.29
CA GLY A 229 2.46 4.52 14.02
C GLY A 229 1.42 5.23 14.88
N ALA A 230 1.80 6.35 15.50
CA ALA A 230 0.89 7.15 16.32
C ALA A 230 -0.17 7.92 15.50
N VAL A 231 0.00 7.98 14.18
CA VAL A 231 -0.89 8.68 13.27
C VAL A 231 -1.25 7.80 12.07
N ASN A 232 -2.46 7.97 11.53
CA ASN A 232 -2.86 7.38 10.25
C ASN A 232 -2.51 8.37 9.13
N PRO A 233 -1.43 8.14 8.37
CA PRO A 233 -0.91 9.06 7.38
C PRO A 233 -1.71 9.04 6.07
N ASP A 234 -1.48 10.06 5.22
CA ASP A 234 -1.82 9.97 3.81
C ASP A 234 -0.91 8.94 3.11
N GLU A 235 -1.44 8.28 2.08
CA GLU A 235 -0.70 7.31 1.28
C GLU A 235 -0.80 7.64 -0.20
N PHE A 236 0.32 7.46 -0.91
CA PHE A 236 0.43 7.74 -2.34
C PHE A 236 1.20 6.62 -3.05
N TYR A 237 0.76 6.26 -4.25
CA TYR A 237 1.44 5.32 -5.12
C TYR A 237 1.86 6.02 -6.40
N VAL A 238 3.14 5.97 -6.73
CA VAL A 238 3.71 6.60 -7.94
C VAL A 238 4.31 5.55 -8.86
N HIS A 239 3.88 5.52 -10.11
CA HIS A 239 4.37 4.58 -11.10
C HIS A 239 5.72 5.03 -11.69
N LYS A 240 6.77 4.23 -11.52
CA LYS A 240 8.14 4.59 -11.90
C LYS A 240 8.30 4.85 -13.40
N SER A 241 7.73 4.00 -14.25
CA SER A 241 7.91 4.11 -15.71
C SER A 241 7.24 5.36 -16.29
N THR A 242 6.02 5.70 -15.86
CA THR A 242 5.35 6.93 -16.31
C THR A 242 6.03 8.17 -15.78
N LEU A 243 6.55 8.14 -14.55
CA LEU A 243 7.36 9.23 -14.00
C LEU A 243 8.63 9.47 -14.81
N THR A 244 9.34 8.40 -15.15
CA THR A 244 10.54 8.46 -16.02
C THR A 244 10.22 9.02 -17.41
N ALA A 245 9.03 8.75 -17.93
CA ALA A 245 8.55 9.28 -19.19
C ALA A 245 8.09 10.76 -19.11
N GLY A 246 8.18 11.40 -17.93
CA GLY A 246 7.77 12.79 -17.72
C GLY A 246 6.25 13.00 -17.78
N ARG A 247 5.48 11.97 -17.43
CA ARG A 247 4.02 12.00 -17.40
C ARG A 247 3.49 12.05 -15.98
N PRO A 248 2.24 12.53 -15.73
CA PRO A 248 1.59 12.40 -14.44
C PRO A 248 1.63 10.94 -13.97
N ALA A 249 2.21 10.69 -12.82
CA ALA A 249 2.58 9.33 -12.40
C ALA A 249 1.94 8.88 -11.08
N VAL A 250 1.20 9.75 -10.39
CA VAL A 250 0.46 9.40 -9.18
C VAL A 250 -0.71 8.51 -9.55
N LEU A 251 -0.61 7.21 -9.22
CA LEU A 251 -1.64 6.22 -9.52
C LEU A 251 -2.84 6.36 -8.57
N ARG A 252 -2.56 6.53 -7.28
CA ARG A 252 -3.57 6.49 -6.23
C ARG A 252 -3.18 7.31 -5.02
N ARG A 253 -4.19 7.87 -4.35
CA ARG A 253 -4.07 8.64 -3.10
C ARG A 253 -5.09 8.14 -2.09
N ASN A 254 -4.68 7.97 -0.84
CA ASN A 254 -5.57 7.66 0.28
C ASN A 254 -5.39 8.73 1.36
N LEU A 255 -6.49 9.39 1.72
CA LEU A 255 -6.48 10.42 2.75
C LEU A 255 -6.46 9.77 4.13
N GLY A 256 -5.41 10.04 4.92
CA GLY A 256 -5.31 9.61 6.29
C GLY A 256 -6.10 10.49 7.26
N SER A 257 -6.40 9.97 8.44
CA SER A 257 -7.10 10.76 9.46
C SER A 257 -6.24 11.86 10.07
N LYS A 258 -4.92 11.69 10.11
CA LYS A 258 -3.91 12.67 10.60
C LYS A 258 -4.34 13.43 11.85
N ALA A 259 -4.85 12.68 12.86
CA ALA A 259 -5.50 13.26 14.04
C ALA A 259 -4.56 14.11 14.90
N ILE A 260 -3.27 13.76 14.89
CA ILE A 260 -2.24 14.41 15.71
C ILE A 260 -1.03 14.74 14.87
N LYS A 261 -0.23 15.70 15.34
CA LYS A 261 1.11 16.04 14.82
C LYS A 261 2.06 16.34 15.96
N MET A 262 3.34 16.06 15.76
CA MET A 262 4.40 16.43 16.71
C MET A 262 5.04 17.73 16.24
N ILE A 263 5.19 18.67 17.15
CA ILE A 263 5.78 19.99 16.91
C ILE A 263 6.86 20.29 17.94
N TYR A 264 7.62 21.34 17.76
CA TYR A 264 8.56 21.82 18.76
C TYR A 264 7.81 22.39 19.98
N HIS A 265 8.27 22.03 21.15
CA HIS A 265 7.70 22.56 22.37
C HIS A 265 7.96 24.07 22.49
N THR A 266 6.90 24.87 22.76
CA THR A 266 7.01 26.34 22.78
C THR A 266 7.81 26.87 23.99
N ASN A 267 7.80 26.13 25.11
CA ASN A 267 8.56 26.45 26.34
C ASN A 267 9.25 25.19 26.86
N PRO A 268 10.35 24.73 26.24
CA PRO A 268 10.99 23.49 26.61
C PRO A 268 11.49 23.56 28.05
N THR A 269 11.02 22.62 28.89
CA THR A 269 11.65 22.28 30.14
C THR A 269 12.81 21.31 29.90
N GLU A 270 13.71 21.10 30.85
CA GLU A 270 14.83 20.17 30.71
C GLU A 270 14.33 18.79 30.26
N GLY A 271 14.72 18.38 29.02
CA GLY A 271 14.39 17.08 28.44
C GLY A 271 13.12 16.99 27.59
N GLU A 272 12.24 18.00 27.60
CA GLU A 272 11.03 18.01 26.76
C GLU A 272 11.16 19.00 25.59
N PHE A 273 11.66 18.55 24.47
CA PHE A 273 11.94 19.40 23.30
C PHE A 273 10.83 19.41 22.26
N VAL A 274 9.92 18.43 22.30
CA VAL A 274 8.80 18.25 21.34
C VAL A 274 7.49 17.97 22.10
N GLU A 275 6.37 18.33 21.48
CA GLU A 275 5.04 18.06 22.02
C GLU A 275 4.09 17.55 20.92
N THR A 276 3.14 16.71 21.29
CA THR A 276 2.11 16.21 20.39
C THR A 276 0.83 16.99 20.55
N VAL A 277 0.33 17.55 19.43
CA VAL A 277 -0.89 18.37 19.40
C VAL A 277 -1.90 17.80 18.41
N LYS A 278 -3.18 18.15 18.59
CA LYS A 278 -4.24 17.79 17.64
C LYS A 278 -4.12 18.61 16.35
N VAL A 279 -4.46 17.99 15.23
CA VAL A 279 -4.55 18.65 13.92
C VAL A 279 -5.98 19.16 13.72
N ASP A 280 -6.13 20.39 13.22
CA ASP A 280 -7.42 20.98 12.93
C ASP A 280 -8.19 20.20 11.85
N ALA A 281 -9.52 20.16 11.98
CA ALA A 281 -10.38 19.41 11.06
C ALA A 281 -10.22 19.84 9.60
N ALA A 282 -9.96 21.13 9.34
CA ALA A 282 -9.74 21.65 7.99
C ALA A 282 -8.41 21.18 7.38
N GLU A 283 -7.35 21.03 8.18
CA GLU A 283 -6.08 20.46 7.75
C GLU A 283 -6.21 18.94 7.54
N ARG A 284 -6.90 18.23 8.43
CA ARG A 284 -7.13 16.78 8.32
C ARG A 284 -7.86 16.36 7.03
N GLY A 285 -8.77 17.21 6.54
CA GLY A 285 -9.51 16.99 5.29
C GLY A 285 -8.71 17.27 4.01
N ARG A 286 -7.41 17.51 4.10
CA ARG A 286 -6.52 17.77 2.95
C ARG A 286 -5.35 16.82 2.96
N PHE A 287 -4.81 16.52 1.78
CA PHE A 287 -3.52 15.85 1.66
C PHE A 287 -2.40 16.75 2.19
N CYS A 288 -1.46 16.16 2.93
CA CYS A 288 -0.37 16.91 3.58
C CYS A 288 0.71 17.38 2.59
N ILE A 289 0.74 16.83 1.39
CA ILE A 289 1.62 17.22 0.26
C ILE A 289 0.85 17.18 -1.05
N THR A 290 1.32 17.94 -2.04
CA THR A 290 0.76 18.02 -3.40
C THR A 290 1.26 16.89 -4.30
N ASP A 291 0.55 16.62 -5.41
CA ASP A 291 0.99 15.62 -6.40
C ASP A 291 2.38 15.94 -6.98
N ALA A 292 2.72 17.21 -7.16
CA ALA A 292 4.06 17.62 -7.61
C ALA A 292 5.16 17.25 -6.61
N GLU A 293 4.90 17.42 -5.32
CA GLU A 293 5.81 17.03 -4.23
C GLU A 293 5.90 15.50 -4.10
N VAL A 294 4.78 14.80 -4.30
CA VAL A 294 4.76 13.32 -4.35
C VAL A 294 5.65 12.80 -5.49
N GLU A 295 5.55 13.39 -6.68
CA GLU A 295 6.39 13.01 -7.81
C GLU A 295 7.87 13.40 -7.61
N GLU A 296 8.16 14.51 -6.93
CA GLU A 296 9.52 14.90 -6.56
C GLU A 296 10.15 13.88 -5.59
N LEU A 297 9.41 13.50 -4.55
CA LEU A 297 9.81 12.43 -3.62
C LEU A 297 10.10 11.12 -4.35
N ALA A 298 9.21 10.72 -5.25
CA ALA A 298 9.39 9.50 -6.03
C ALA A 298 10.65 9.55 -6.94
N LYS A 299 10.96 10.70 -7.53
CA LYS A 299 12.20 10.89 -8.31
C LYS A 299 13.44 10.72 -7.44
N GLN A 300 13.44 11.34 -6.24
CA GLN A 300 14.55 11.20 -5.29
C GLN A 300 14.71 9.73 -4.84
N ALA A 301 13.58 9.05 -4.54
CA ALA A 301 13.58 7.63 -4.18
C ALA A 301 14.18 6.74 -5.27
N MET A 302 13.83 6.99 -6.55
CA MET A 302 14.37 6.24 -7.68
C MET A 302 15.88 6.49 -7.89
N ILE A 303 16.35 7.70 -7.66
CA ILE A 303 17.79 8.03 -7.70
C ILE A 303 18.55 7.24 -6.63
N ILE A 304 17.99 7.20 -5.41
CA ILE A 304 18.57 6.45 -4.28
C ILE A 304 18.57 4.95 -4.58
N GLU A 305 17.41 4.39 -5.02
CA GLU A 305 17.31 2.98 -5.41
C GLU A 305 18.34 2.59 -6.48
N ASN A 306 18.48 3.43 -7.52
CA ASN A 306 19.44 3.21 -8.60
C ASN A 306 20.89 3.27 -8.11
N HIS A 307 21.20 4.10 -7.13
CA HIS A 307 22.54 4.15 -6.55
C HIS A 307 22.88 2.89 -5.76
N TYR A 308 21.97 2.47 -4.87
CA TYR A 308 22.18 1.29 -4.02
C TYR A 308 21.88 -0.05 -4.73
N GLN A 309 21.28 -0.05 -5.92
CA GLN A 309 20.92 -1.22 -6.73
C GLN A 309 20.01 -2.23 -5.98
N ARG A 310 19.16 -1.73 -5.10
CA ARG A 310 18.20 -2.53 -4.29
C ARG A 310 17.03 -1.69 -3.82
N PRO A 311 15.89 -2.32 -3.46
CA PRO A 311 14.78 -1.60 -2.85
C PRO A 311 15.20 -0.90 -1.55
N MET A 312 14.64 0.28 -1.34
CA MET A 312 15.01 1.17 -0.24
C MET A 312 13.79 1.57 0.59
N ASP A 313 14.03 1.74 1.89
CA ASP A 313 13.19 2.37 2.90
C ASP A 313 13.80 3.73 3.22
N ILE A 314 13.02 4.81 3.03
CA ILE A 314 13.54 6.18 3.02
C ILE A 314 12.63 7.07 3.89
N GLU A 315 13.23 7.77 4.84
CA GLU A 315 12.56 8.82 5.61
C GLU A 315 12.77 10.18 4.94
N TRP A 316 11.69 10.96 4.86
CA TRP A 316 11.70 12.30 4.25
C TRP A 316 11.03 13.34 5.14
N ALA A 317 11.41 14.60 4.96
CA ALA A 317 10.81 15.73 5.63
C ALA A 317 10.76 16.96 4.70
N LYS A 318 9.65 17.69 4.71
CA LYS A 318 9.49 18.98 4.04
C LYS A 318 9.76 20.09 5.06
N ASP A 319 10.60 21.02 4.69
CA ASP A 319 10.91 22.18 5.52
C ASP A 319 9.85 23.27 5.32
N GLY A 320 9.26 23.76 6.40
CA GLY A 320 8.24 24.78 6.36
C GLY A 320 8.77 26.20 6.13
N ASP A 321 10.08 26.40 6.34
CA ASP A 321 10.70 27.73 6.15
C ASP A 321 11.16 27.94 4.70
N ASP A 322 11.76 26.93 4.06
CA ASP A 322 12.26 27.03 2.68
C ASP A 322 11.43 26.26 1.65
N GLY A 323 10.48 25.44 2.11
CA GLY A 323 9.58 24.65 1.27
C GLY A 323 10.22 23.45 0.58
N ARG A 324 11.50 23.15 0.83
CA ARG A 324 12.23 22.04 0.20
C ARG A 324 11.96 20.71 0.88
N ILE A 325 12.11 19.66 0.10
CA ILE A 325 12.05 18.28 0.60
C ILE A 325 13.48 17.79 0.85
N TYR A 326 13.66 17.17 2.01
CA TYR A 326 14.92 16.61 2.46
C TYR A 326 14.76 15.11 2.72
N ILE A 327 15.79 14.35 2.35
CA ILE A 327 15.94 12.94 2.73
C ILE A 327 16.69 12.91 4.06
N VAL A 328 16.07 12.36 5.08
CA VAL A 328 16.64 12.37 6.44
C VAL A 328 17.23 11.03 6.85
N GLN A 329 16.87 9.95 6.17
CA GLN A 329 17.48 8.62 6.30
C GLN A 329 17.16 7.78 5.06
N ALA A 330 18.07 6.87 4.69
CA ALA A 330 17.81 5.80 3.71
C ALA A 330 18.49 4.51 4.15
N ARG A 331 17.78 3.39 4.03
CA ARG A 331 18.29 2.03 4.30
C ARG A 331 17.71 1.02 3.32
N PRO A 332 18.36 -0.14 3.11
CA PRO A 332 17.79 -1.21 2.32
C PRO A 332 16.47 -1.71 2.89
N GLU A 333 15.48 -1.93 2.02
CA GLU A 333 14.27 -2.67 2.38
C GLU A 333 14.59 -4.16 2.49
N THR A 334 14.22 -4.82 3.60
CA THR A 334 14.66 -6.18 3.90
C THR A 334 13.52 -7.19 4.02
N VAL A 335 12.27 -6.76 4.15
CA VAL A 335 11.13 -7.65 4.39
C VAL A 335 10.67 -8.31 3.09
N LYS A 336 10.23 -7.52 2.14
CA LYS A 336 9.67 -8.03 0.86
C LYS A 336 10.73 -8.34 -0.19
N SER A 337 11.89 -7.70 -0.12
CA SER A 337 12.99 -8.01 -1.04
C SER A 337 13.56 -9.43 -0.89
N ARG A 338 13.33 -10.09 0.26
CA ARG A 338 13.77 -11.47 0.56
C ARG A 338 12.70 -12.53 0.32
N ALA A 339 11.43 -12.17 0.14
CA ALA A 339 10.36 -13.13 -0.09
C ALA A 339 10.65 -13.96 -1.35
N SER A 340 10.60 -15.30 -1.23
CA SER A 340 10.79 -16.18 -2.38
C SER A 340 9.60 -16.03 -3.33
N ALA A 341 9.89 -15.69 -4.58
CA ALA A 341 8.88 -15.46 -5.62
C ALA A 341 8.10 -16.73 -6.06
N ASN A 342 8.39 -17.87 -5.48
CA ASN A 342 8.00 -19.18 -6.04
C ASN A 342 6.81 -19.85 -5.35
N VAL A 343 6.37 -19.38 -4.17
CA VAL A 343 5.20 -19.94 -3.47
C VAL A 343 4.18 -18.83 -3.22
N MET A 344 2.98 -19.03 -3.68
CA MET A 344 1.88 -18.11 -3.46
C MET A 344 0.85 -18.72 -2.53
N GLU A 345 0.75 -18.16 -1.31
CA GLU A 345 -0.30 -18.49 -0.35
C GLU A 345 -1.54 -17.63 -0.62
N ARG A 346 -2.71 -18.24 -0.65
CA ARG A 346 -3.97 -17.53 -0.78
C ARG A 346 -4.96 -17.97 0.26
N TYR A 347 -5.46 -17.00 1.03
CA TYR A 347 -6.51 -17.20 2.02
C TYR A 347 -7.88 -16.83 1.42
N LEU A 348 -8.87 -17.69 1.61
CA LEU A 348 -10.22 -17.50 1.09
C LEU A 348 -11.24 -17.72 2.21
N LEU A 349 -12.06 -16.71 2.52
CA LEU A 349 -13.22 -16.89 3.38
C LEU A 349 -14.25 -17.77 2.66
N LYS A 350 -14.77 -18.80 3.35
CA LYS A 350 -15.83 -19.69 2.83
C LYS A 350 -17.24 -19.19 3.14
N GLU A 351 -17.35 -18.26 4.06
CA GLU A 351 -18.62 -17.69 4.50
C GLU A 351 -18.49 -16.18 4.75
N THR A 352 -19.60 -15.49 4.73
CA THR A 352 -19.66 -14.04 5.03
C THR A 352 -20.10 -13.84 6.47
N GLY A 353 -19.37 -12.98 7.21
CA GLY A 353 -19.69 -12.61 8.57
C GLY A 353 -20.16 -11.16 8.71
N LYS A 354 -20.66 -10.81 9.89
CA LYS A 354 -20.95 -9.44 10.24
C LYS A 354 -19.64 -8.70 10.53
N VAL A 355 -19.38 -7.64 9.80
CA VAL A 355 -18.23 -6.76 10.05
C VAL A 355 -18.46 -5.98 11.35
N LEU A 356 -17.51 -6.07 12.26
CA LEU A 356 -17.50 -5.34 13.53
C LEU A 356 -16.66 -4.08 13.41
N VAL A 357 -15.50 -4.18 12.80
CA VAL A 357 -14.51 -3.11 12.65
C VAL A 357 -13.79 -3.27 11.31
N GLU A 358 -13.31 -2.17 10.75
CA GLU A 358 -12.48 -2.16 9.55
C GLU A 358 -11.26 -1.24 9.73
N GLY A 359 -10.21 -1.50 8.96
CA GLY A 359 -8.98 -0.70 8.97
C GLY A 359 -8.10 -1.01 7.77
N ARG A 360 -6.82 -0.64 7.84
CA ARG A 360 -5.84 -0.95 6.79
C ARG A 360 -5.33 -2.38 6.93
N SER A 361 -5.44 -3.15 5.88
CA SER A 361 -4.94 -4.51 5.75
C SER A 361 -3.40 -4.54 5.69
N ILE A 362 -2.80 -5.44 6.45
CA ILE A 362 -1.37 -5.74 6.44
C ILE A 362 -1.19 -7.23 6.15
N GLY A 363 -0.55 -7.53 5.04
CA GLY A 363 -0.45 -8.88 4.50
C GLY A 363 -1.75 -9.33 3.81
N HIS A 364 -1.87 -10.63 3.56
CA HIS A 364 -2.99 -11.23 2.82
C HIS A 364 -3.61 -12.42 3.54
N LYS A 365 -3.26 -12.60 4.81
CA LYS A 365 -3.67 -13.76 5.62
C LYS A 365 -4.99 -13.50 6.33
N ILE A 366 -5.54 -14.59 6.85
CA ILE A 366 -6.68 -14.58 7.75
C ILE A 366 -6.23 -15.23 9.05
N GLY A 367 -6.61 -14.62 10.18
CA GLY A 367 -6.40 -15.18 11.51
C GLY A 367 -7.68 -15.12 12.31
N ALA A 368 -7.93 -16.10 13.17
CA ALA A 368 -9.12 -16.14 14.02
C ALA A 368 -8.75 -16.51 15.46
N GLY A 369 -9.53 -16.03 16.41
CA GLY A 369 -9.37 -16.33 17.83
C GLY A 369 -10.10 -15.35 18.74
N PRO A 370 -9.98 -15.58 20.06
CA PRO A 370 -10.58 -14.70 21.04
C PRO A 370 -9.81 -13.36 21.14
N VAL A 371 -10.57 -12.26 21.19
CA VAL A 371 -10.03 -10.92 21.37
C VAL A 371 -9.34 -10.77 22.73
N LYS A 372 -8.15 -10.22 22.73
CA LYS A 372 -7.42 -9.80 23.91
C LYS A 372 -7.04 -8.33 23.79
N ILE A 373 -7.75 -7.47 24.54
CA ILE A 373 -7.47 -6.03 24.59
C ILE A 373 -6.37 -5.78 25.60
N ILE A 374 -5.28 -5.18 25.15
CA ILE A 374 -4.12 -4.81 25.96
C ILE A 374 -3.90 -3.31 25.86
N THR A 375 -3.93 -2.62 26.99
CA THR A 375 -3.78 -1.17 27.06
C THR A 375 -2.41 -0.72 27.57
N SER A 376 -1.65 -1.64 28.16
CA SER A 376 -0.33 -1.38 28.73
C SER A 376 0.59 -2.56 28.53
N ILE A 377 1.87 -2.28 28.32
CA ILE A 377 2.95 -3.27 28.23
C ILE A 377 3.01 -4.22 29.44
N ASN A 378 2.58 -3.73 30.62
CA ASN A 378 2.55 -4.55 31.85
C ASN A 378 1.47 -5.63 31.85
N GLU A 379 0.61 -5.67 30.83
CA GLU A 379 -0.49 -6.64 30.67
C GLU A 379 -0.22 -7.72 29.61
N MET A 380 0.97 -7.70 29.00
CA MET A 380 1.32 -8.60 27.90
C MET A 380 1.28 -10.08 28.25
N ASP A 381 1.50 -10.44 29.51
CA ASP A 381 1.40 -11.79 30.03
C ASP A 381 -0.02 -12.37 29.94
N LYS A 382 -1.03 -11.53 29.79
CA LYS A 382 -2.44 -11.94 29.60
C LYS A 382 -2.73 -12.51 28.20
N VAL A 383 -1.87 -12.26 27.19
CA VAL A 383 -2.05 -12.77 25.82
C VAL A 383 -1.57 -14.21 25.74
N GLN A 384 -2.43 -15.07 25.23
CA GLN A 384 -2.14 -16.48 25.01
C GLN A 384 -1.92 -16.79 23.51
N ASP A 385 -1.34 -17.95 23.22
CA ASP A 385 -1.15 -18.39 21.84
C ASP A 385 -2.51 -18.53 21.14
N GLY A 386 -2.65 -17.88 20.00
CA GLY A 386 -3.88 -17.87 19.20
C GLY A 386 -4.87 -16.75 19.51
N ASP A 387 -4.60 -15.89 20.50
CA ASP A 387 -5.42 -14.70 20.74
C ASP A 387 -5.32 -13.69 19.60
N VAL A 388 -6.38 -12.92 19.36
CA VAL A 388 -6.35 -11.72 18.52
C VAL A 388 -5.98 -10.54 19.42
N LEU A 389 -4.75 -10.02 19.23
CA LEU A 389 -4.26 -8.87 19.99
C LEU A 389 -4.91 -7.60 19.51
N VAL A 390 -5.60 -6.88 20.41
CA VAL A 390 -6.25 -5.59 20.13
C VAL A 390 -5.67 -4.53 21.04
N THR A 391 -5.18 -3.44 20.46
CA THR A 391 -4.55 -2.35 21.23
C THR A 391 -4.68 -1.01 20.51
N ASP A 392 -4.43 0.09 21.20
CA ASP A 392 -4.40 1.42 20.59
C ASP A 392 -3.26 1.54 19.55
N MET A 393 -2.04 1.22 19.95
CA MET A 393 -0.86 1.12 19.08
C MET A 393 0.18 0.19 19.70
N THR A 394 1.13 -0.25 18.89
CA THR A 394 2.27 -1.03 19.37
C THR A 394 3.56 -0.23 19.26
N ASP A 395 4.48 -0.50 20.16
CA ASP A 395 5.88 -0.10 20.07
C ASP A 395 6.79 -1.34 20.03
N PRO A 396 8.10 -1.19 19.83
CA PRO A 396 9.00 -2.32 19.70
C PRO A 396 9.04 -3.30 20.88
N ASP A 397 8.63 -2.89 22.08
CA ASP A 397 8.60 -3.78 23.26
C ASP A 397 7.46 -4.81 23.20
N TRP A 398 6.51 -4.66 22.26
CA TRP A 398 5.38 -5.56 22.04
C TRP A 398 5.71 -6.80 21.20
N GLU A 399 6.89 -6.88 20.57
CA GLU A 399 7.25 -8.01 19.69
C GLU A 399 7.06 -9.39 20.35
N PRO A 400 7.44 -9.62 21.61
CA PRO A 400 7.27 -10.93 22.25
C PRO A 400 5.83 -11.39 22.34
N VAL A 401 4.88 -10.46 22.53
CA VAL A 401 3.45 -10.78 22.60
C VAL A 401 2.82 -10.89 21.23
N MET A 402 3.29 -10.09 20.27
CA MET A 402 2.82 -10.16 18.88
C MET A 402 3.07 -11.54 18.26
N LYS A 403 4.17 -12.21 18.64
CA LYS A 403 4.51 -13.58 18.18
C LYS A 403 3.50 -14.65 18.60
N ARG A 404 2.73 -14.44 19.65
CA ARG A 404 1.69 -15.38 20.14
C ARG A 404 0.34 -15.14 19.48
N ALA A 405 0.13 -13.94 18.94
CA ALA A 405 -1.14 -13.56 18.38
C ALA A 405 -1.44 -14.30 17.06
N SER A 406 -2.70 -14.70 16.86
CA SER A 406 -3.20 -15.18 15.57
C SER A 406 -3.43 -14.04 14.57
N ALA A 407 -3.71 -12.83 15.09
CA ALA A 407 -3.86 -11.61 14.34
C ALA A 407 -3.65 -10.39 15.25
N ILE A 408 -3.39 -9.23 14.65
CA ILE A 408 -3.16 -7.98 15.36
C ILE A 408 -4.14 -6.92 14.85
N VAL A 409 -4.73 -6.16 15.77
CA VAL A 409 -5.66 -5.07 15.46
C VAL A 409 -5.24 -3.84 16.25
N THR A 410 -5.08 -2.67 15.56
CA THR A 410 -4.71 -1.43 16.22
C THR A 410 -5.64 -0.28 15.85
N ASP A 411 -5.95 0.59 16.82
CA ASP A 411 -6.74 1.79 16.57
C ASP A 411 -5.98 2.80 15.73
N ARG A 412 -4.68 2.93 15.97
CA ARG A 412 -3.79 3.86 15.25
C ARG A 412 -2.74 3.14 14.42
N GLY A 413 -2.22 3.85 13.43
CA GLY A 413 -1.12 3.41 12.57
C GLY A 413 -1.52 3.30 11.11
N GLY A 414 -0.51 3.31 10.26
CA GLY A 414 -0.60 3.06 8.83
C GLY A 414 0.27 1.86 8.43
N ARG A 415 0.42 1.61 7.14
CA ARG A 415 1.21 0.49 6.60
C ARG A 415 2.69 0.50 6.95
N THR A 416 3.19 1.60 7.46
CA THR A 416 4.59 1.80 7.84
C THR A 416 4.82 1.85 9.34
N CYS A 417 3.76 1.68 10.15
CA CYS A 417 3.87 1.66 11.60
C CYS A 417 4.56 0.39 12.11
N HIS A 418 4.99 0.42 13.36
CA HIS A 418 5.66 -0.71 14.00
C HIS A 418 4.82 -1.99 13.94
N ALA A 419 3.52 -1.93 14.28
CA ALA A 419 2.62 -3.08 14.17
C ALA A 419 2.62 -3.71 12.77
N ALA A 420 2.61 -2.88 11.72
CA ALA A 420 2.62 -3.33 10.34
C ALA A 420 3.95 -4.00 9.95
N ILE A 421 5.08 -3.41 10.35
CA ILE A 421 6.41 -3.95 10.06
C ILE A 421 6.58 -5.32 10.71
N ILE A 422 6.31 -5.42 12.00
CA ILE A 422 6.47 -6.67 12.74
C ILE A 422 5.48 -7.74 12.28
N ALA A 423 4.22 -7.37 11.98
CA ALA A 423 3.25 -8.31 11.43
C ALA A 423 3.72 -8.95 10.10
N ARG A 424 4.36 -8.17 9.21
CA ARG A 424 4.99 -8.68 7.99
C ARG A 424 6.17 -9.61 8.28
N GLU A 425 7.04 -9.23 9.19
CA GLU A 425 8.21 -10.05 9.58
C GLU A 425 7.78 -11.39 10.18
N LEU A 426 6.76 -11.37 11.02
CA LEU A 426 6.20 -12.57 11.65
C LEU A 426 5.26 -13.38 10.73
N GLY A 427 4.84 -12.79 9.60
CA GLY A 427 3.86 -13.41 8.71
C GLY A 427 2.45 -13.55 9.31
N ILE A 428 2.07 -12.64 10.22
CA ILE A 428 0.78 -12.61 10.92
C ILE A 428 -0.12 -11.53 10.27
N PRO A 429 -1.43 -11.78 10.06
CA PRO A 429 -2.33 -10.76 9.56
C PRO A 429 -2.50 -9.64 10.58
N ALA A 430 -2.49 -8.38 10.11
CA ALA A 430 -2.83 -7.27 10.96
C ALA A 430 -3.77 -6.28 10.27
N VAL A 431 -4.65 -5.66 11.06
CA VAL A 431 -5.51 -4.56 10.61
C VAL A 431 -5.20 -3.35 11.50
N VAL A 432 -4.70 -2.30 10.87
CA VAL A 432 -4.23 -1.11 11.57
C VAL A 432 -5.07 0.13 11.22
N GLY A 433 -5.04 1.13 12.10
CA GLY A 433 -5.78 2.38 11.85
C GLY A 433 -7.30 2.23 11.93
N CYS A 434 -7.80 1.34 12.78
CA CYS A 434 -9.23 1.08 12.94
C CYS A 434 -9.99 2.24 13.60
N GLY A 435 -9.32 3.04 14.39
CA GLY A 435 -9.90 4.21 15.07
C GLY A 435 -10.49 3.92 16.45
N ASP A 436 -11.28 2.87 16.59
CA ASP A 436 -12.09 2.57 17.78
C ASP A 436 -12.27 1.06 18.08
N ALA A 437 -11.36 0.22 17.57
CA ALA A 437 -11.43 -1.23 17.78
C ALA A 437 -11.37 -1.62 19.27
N THR A 438 -10.56 -0.90 20.05
CA THR A 438 -10.46 -1.12 21.51
C THR A 438 -11.75 -0.83 22.27
N ASP A 439 -12.61 0.04 21.73
CA ASP A 439 -13.92 0.40 22.31
C ASP A 439 -15.04 -0.52 21.83
N LEU A 440 -14.99 -0.98 20.58
CA LEU A 440 -16.05 -1.77 19.94
C LEU A 440 -15.93 -3.26 20.22
N LEU A 441 -14.70 -3.79 20.31
CA LEU A 441 -14.45 -5.20 20.58
C LEU A 441 -14.44 -5.50 22.07
N LYS A 442 -14.67 -6.75 22.45
CA LYS A 442 -14.73 -7.17 23.86
C LYS A 442 -13.75 -8.32 24.12
N ASN A 443 -13.07 -8.26 25.28
CA ASN A 443 -12.21 -9.37 25.72
C ASN A 443 -12.95 -10.73 25.68
N GLY A 444 -12.31 -11.74 25.08
CA GLY A 444 -12.86 -13.09 24.93
C GLY A 444 -13.90 -13.22 23.82
N GLN A 445 -14.21 -12.18 23.05
CA GLN A 445 -15.07 -12.25 21.87
C GLN A 445 -14.35 -12.99 20.76
N GLU A 446 -14.95 -14.05 20.21
CA GLU A 446 -14.42 -14.72 19.03
C GLU A 446 -14.58 -13.84 17.80
N VAL A 447 -13.47 -13.65 17.07
CA VAL A 447 -13.45 -12.86 15.83
C VAL A 447 -12.57 -13.51 14.77
N THR A 448 -12.82 -13.14 13.51
CA THR A 448 -11.97 -13.45 12.38
C THR A 448 -11.42 -12.15 11.79
N VAL A 449 -10.11 -12.03 11.71
CA VAL A 449 -9.38 -10.90 11.12
C VAL A 449 -8.97 -11.29 9.71
N SER A 450 -9.56 -10.65 8.72
CA SER A 450 -9.28 -10.92 7.30
C SER A 450 -8.51 -9.78 6.66
N CYS A 451 -7.34 -10.10 6.13
CA CYS A 451 -6.54 -9.25 5.25
C CYS A 451 -6.58 -9.74 3.78
N ALA A 452 -7.43 -10.72 3.46
CA ALA A 452 -7.47 -11.38 2.15
C ALA A 452 -8.31 -10.63 1.10
N GLU A 453 -8.98 -9.54 1.47
CA GLU A 453 -10.00 -8.88 0.64
C GLU A 453 -9.52 -7.58 -0.03
N GLY A 454 -8.24 -7.23 0.12
CA GLY A 454 -7.62 -6.06 -0.46
C GLY A 454 -7.03 -5.10 0.58
N ASP A 455 -7.01 -3.81 0.28
CA ASP A 455 -6.40 -2.77 1.13
C ASP A 455 -7.16 -2.53 2.44
N THR A 456 -8.44 -2.89 2.49
CA THR A 456 -9.24 -2.84 3.70
C THR A 456 -9.21 -4.20 4.38
N GLY A 457 -8.78 -4.23 5.63
CA GLY A 457 -8.88 -5.38 6.51
C GLY A 457 -10.17 -5.33 7.31
N PHE A 458 -10.76 -6.48 7.54
CA PHE A 458 -12.04 -6.60 8.24
C PHE A 458 -11.90 -7.48 9.48
N ILE A 459 -12.57 -7.07 10.55
CA ILE A 459 -12.76 -7.88 11.75
C ILE A 459 -14.22 -8.33 11.77
N TYR A 460 -14.42 -9.62 11.56
CA TYR A 460 -15.73 -10.28 11.53
C TYR A 460 -16.11 -10.87 12.88
N GLU A 461 -17.40 -10.86 13.20
CA GLU A 461 -17.96 -11.54 14.37
C GLU A 461 -17.88 -13.06 14.20
N GLY A 462 -17.32 -13.75 15.19
CA GLY A 462 -17.19 -15.21 15.23
C GLY A 462 -15.94 -15.77 14.53
N ALA A 463 -15.71 -17.05 14.72
CA ALA A 463 -14.68 -17.82 14.02
C ALA A 463 -15.24 -18.30 12.68
N LEU A 464 -14.97 -17.57 11.60
CA LEU A 464 -15.42 -17.93 10.25
C LEU A 464 -14.50 -18.99 9.64
N ASP A 465 -15.08 -19.86 8.82
CA ASP A 465 -14.32 -20.88 8.10
C ASP A 465 -13.58 -20.25 6.90
N PHE A 466 -12.30 -20.61 6.74
CA PHE A 466 -11.47 -20.15 5.63
C PHE A 466 -10.54 -21.24 5.13
N GLU A 467 -10.08 -21.11 3.90
CA GLU A 467 -9.20 -22.06 3.22
C GLU A 467 -7.87 -21.39 2.88
N LEU A 468 -6.77 -22.12 3.12
CA LEU A 468 -5.45 -21.77 2.62
C LEU A 468 -5.17 -22.59 1.35
N ARG A 469 -4.86 -21.92 0.24
CA ARG A 469 -4.35 -22.53 -0.99
C ARG A 469 -2.91 -22.10 -1.22
N GLU A 470 -2.06 -23.08 -1.41
CA GLU A 470 -0.64 -22.88 -1.75
C GLU A 470 -0.39 -23.28 -3.19
N ASN A 471 0.24 -22.43 -3.97
CA ASN A 471 0.61 -22.70 -5.36
C ASN A 471 2.11 -22.40 -5.57
N THR A 472 2.82 -23.35 -6.16
CA THR A 472 4.25 -23.18 -6.51
C THR A 472 4.38 -22.87 -8.00
N ILE A 473 5.06 -21.76 -8.35
CA ILE A 473 5.26 -21.30 -9.74
C ILE A 473 6.74 -21.46 -10.08
N GLU A 474 7.18 -22.67 -10.48
CA GLU A 474 8.56 -22.86 -10.93
C GLU A 474 8.72 -22.81 -12.44
N SER A 475 7.77 -23.31 -13.22
CA SER A 475 7.70 -23.17 -14.68
C SER A 475 6.29 -23.39 -15.18
N MET A 476 5.82 -22.53 -16.09
CA MET A 476 4.50 -22.67 -16.69
C MET A 476 4.61 -23.40 -18.04
N PRO A 477 3.80 -24.46 -18.27
CA PRO A 477 3.78 -25.15 -19.54
C PRO A 477 3.23 -24.25 -20.64
N ASN A 478 3.70 -24.42 -21.86
CA ASN A 478 3.20 -23.69 -23.01
C ASN A 478 1.79 -24.13 -23.38
N ILE A 479 0.90 -23.15 -23.58
CA ILE A 479 -0.46 -23.34 -24.12
C ILE A 479 -0.64 -22.47 -25.38
N PRO A 480 -1.45 -22.89 -26.36
CA PRO A 480 -1.51 -22.23 -27.68
C PRO A 480 -2.40 -20.99 -27.75
N PHE A 481 -2.86 -20.45 -26.61
CA PHE A 481 -3.69 -19.25 -26.53
C PHE A 481 -3.40 -18.46 -25.24
N LYS A 482 -4.07 -17.31 -25.06
CA LYS A 482 -3.77 -16.38 -23.97
C LYS A 482 -4.71 -16.57 -22.79
N ILE A 483 -4.14 -16.72 -21.61
CA ILE A 483 -4.88 -16.59 -20.35
C ILE A 483 -4.72 -15.16 -19.85
N MET A 484 -5.86 -14.49 -19.67
CA MET A 484 -6.00 -13.17 -19.06
C MET A 484 -6.69 -13.31 -17.71
N MET A 485 -6.81 -12.24 -16.96
CA MET A 485 -7.50 -12.26 -15.68
C MET A 485 -8.71 -11.32 -15.63
N ASN A 486 -9.70 -11.69 -14.82
CA ASN A 486 -10.78 -10.82 -14.37
C ASN A 486 -10.32 -10.15 -13.07
N VAL A 487 -10.04 -8.85 -13.10
CA VAL A 487 -9.60 -8.10 -11.92
C VAL A 487 -10.59 -6.97 -11.67
N GLY A 488 -11.44 -7.15 -10.66
CA GLY A 488 -12.43 -6.14 -10.29
C GLY A 488 -11.88 -5.12 -9.29
N ASN A 489 -11.08 -5.57 -8.33
CA ASN A 489 -10.56 -4.75 -7.24
C ASN A 489 -9.14 -4.22 -7.55
N PRO A 490 -8.96 -2.90 -7.76
CA PRO A 490 -7.64 -2.32 -8.00
C PRO A 490 -6.64 -2.54 -6.86
N ASP A 491 -7.11 -2.69 -5.61
CA ASP A 491 -6.26 -2.89 -4.44
C ASP A 491 -5.43 -4.17 -4.52
N ARG A 492 -5.91 -5.17 -5.27
CA ARG A 492 -5.22 -6.45 -5.46
C ARG A 492 -4.39 -6.52 -6.76
N ALA A 493 -4.32 -5.42 -7.52
CA ALA A 493 -3.66 -5.41 -8.83
C ALA A 493 -2.18 -5.78 -8.75
N PHE A 494 -1.47 -5.26 -7.76
CA PHE A 494 -0.04 -5.52 -7.57
C PHE A 494 0.26 -6.95 -7.15
N ASP A 495 -0.65 -7.62 -6.45
CA ASP A 495 -0.54 -9.05 -6.15
C ASP A 495 -0.81 -9.90 -7.39
N PHE A 496 -1.94 -9.64 -8.05
CA PHE A 496 -2.40 -10.49 -9.14
C PHE A 496 -1.51 -10.42 -10.38
N GLN A 497 -0.80 -9.31 -10.60
CA GLN A 497 0.14 -9.20 -11.73
C GLN A 497 1.28 -10.23 -11.65
N ALA A 498 1.59 -10.75 -10.45
CA ALA A 498 2.61 -11.78 -10.26
C ALA A 498 2.17 -13.17 -10.74
N LEU A 499 0.86 -13.43 -10.87
CA LEU A 499 0.34 -14.64 -11.49
C LEU A 499 0.72 -14.71 -12.97
N PRO A 500 0.93 -15.90 -13.53
CA PRO A 500 1.08 -16.07 -14.99
C PRO A 500 -0.14 -15.53 -15.73
N ASN A 501 0.06 -14.56 -16.61
CA ASN A 501 -1.03 -13.93 -17.34
C ASN A 501 -0.55 -13.16 -18.58
N GLU A 502 -1.49 -12.86 -19.49
CA GLU A 502 -1.31 -11.99 -20.64
C GLU A 502 -2.04 -10.63 -20.49
N GLY A 503 -2.42 -10.26 -19.28
CA GLY A 503 -3.10 -9.01 -18.95
C GLY A 503 -4.48 -9.21 -18.32
N VAL A 504 -5.26 -8.14 -18.30
CA VAL A 504 -6.61 -8.11 -17.73
C VAL A 504 -7.65 -8.08 -18.85
N GLY A 505 -8.43 -9.14 -18.95
CA GLY A 505 -9.51 -9.24 -19.97
C GLY A 505 -10.81 -8.58 -19.52
N LEU A 506 -10.99 -8.39 -18.21
CA LEU A 506 -12.12 -7.65 -17.66
C LEU A 506 -11.73 -6.92 -16.37
N ALA A 507 -11.68 -5.60 -16.47
CA ALA A 507 -11.73 -4.70 -15.31
C ALA A 507 -13.09 -3.99 -15.28
N ARG A 508 -13.78 -4.02 -14.14
CA ARG A 508 -15.14 -3.49 -13.98
C ARG A 508 -15.12 -2.16 -13.25
N LEU A 509 -15.61 -1.08 -13.85
CA LEU A 509 -15.73 0.22 -13.17
C LEU A 509 -16.66 0.18 -11.96
N GLU A 510 -17.63 -0.72 -11.92
CA GLU A 510 -18.57 -0.87 -10.81
C GLU A 510 -17.85 -1.12 -9.47
N PHE A 511 -16.75 -1.85 -9.47
CA PHE A 511 -15.96 -2.05 -8.23
C PHE A 511 -15.35 -0.75 -7.73
N ILE A 512 -14.83 0.07 -8.64
CA ILE A 512 -14.27 1.38 -8.30
C ILE A 512 -15.39 2.30 -7.80
N ILE A 513 -16.52 2.35 -8.52
CA ILE A 513 -17.67 3.19 -8.17
C ILE A 513 -18.23 2.79 -6.81
N ASN A 514 -18.45 1.50 -6.55
CA ASN A 514 -19.00 1.04 -5.28
C ASN A 514 -18.05 1.24 -4.08
N ARG A 515 -16.77 0.86 -4.23
CA ARG A 515 -15.84 0.85 -3.11
C ARG A 515 -15.15 2.19 -2.87
N MET A 516 -14.64 2.83 -3.95
CA MET A 516 -13.83 4.03 -3.82
C MET A 516 -14.66 5.31 -3.86
N ILE A 517 -15.82 5.31 -4.52
CA ILE A 517 -16.69 6.48 -4.67
C ILE A 517 -17.91 6.39 -3.75
N GLY A 518 -18.75 5.39 -3.93
CA GLY A 518 -19.94 5.14 -3.11
C GLY A 518 -21.10 6.14 -3.32
N VAL A 519 -20.95 7.09 -4.26
CA VAL A 519 -21.91 8.16 -4.53
C VAL A 519 -22.37 8.08 -5.98
N HIS A 520 -23.68 8.28 -6.22
CA HIS A 520 -24.22 8.33 -7.58
C HIS A 520 -23.64 9.53 -8.35
N PRO A 521 -23.16 9.36 -9.60
CA PRO A 521 -22.51 10.44 -10.35
C PRO A 521 -23.44 11.66 -10.55
N LYS A 522 -24.73 11.45 -10.74
CA LYS A 522 -25.72 12.53 -10.86
C LYS A 522 -25.83 13.35 -9.57
N ALA A 523 -25.70 12.72 -8.41
CA ALA A 523 -25.69 13.43 -7.14
C ALA A 523 -24.45 14.35 -7.00
N LEU A 524 -23.31 13.93 -7.52
CA LEU A 524 -22.10 14.77 -7.55
C LEU A 524 -22.20 15.93 -8.56
N LEU A 525 -22.80 15.68 -9.73
CA LEU A 525 -23.09 16.73 -10.73
C LEU A 525 -24.09 17.77 -10.22
N ASN A 526 -25.07 17.37 -9.43
CA ASN A 526 -26.13 18.23 -8.89
C ASN A 526 -25.94 18.52 -7.38
N TYR A 527 -24.70 18.50 -6.90
CA TYR A 527 -24.35 18.58 -5.48
C TYR A 527 -25.06 19.73 -4.73
N ASP A 528 -25.10 20.93 -5.33
CA ASP A 528 -25.69 22.13 -4.71
C ASP A 528 -27.19 22.02 -4.48
N THR A 529 -27.86 21.11 -5.16
CA THR A 529 -29.33 20.89 -5.07
C THR A 529 -29.73 19.68 -4.22
N LEU A 530 -28.76 18.96 -3.67
CA LEU A 530 -29.00 17.78 -2.84
C LEU A 530 -29.67 18.14 -1.49
N PRO A 531 -30.48 17.25 -0.93
CA PRO A 531 -30.90 17.34 0.47
C PRO A 531 -29.71 17.45 1.43
N ARG A 532 -29.84 18.23 2.51
CA ARG A 532 -28.75 18.53 3.43
C ARG A 532 -28.08 17.33 4.06
N ASP A 533 -28.85 16.31 4.42
CA ASP A 533 -28.36 15.06 4.99
C ASP A 533 -27.47 14.29 4.01
N ILE A 534 -27.87 14.26 2.74
CA ILE A 534 -27.07 13.66 1.65
C ILE A 534 -25.82 14.49 1.40
N GLN A 535 -25.92 15.83 1.34
CA GLN A 535 -24.73 16.70 1.19
C GLN A 535 -23.70 16.43 2.30
N GLN A 536 -24.11 16.38 3.55
CA GLN A 536 -23.21 16.11 4.69
C GLN A 536 -22.52 14.74 4.57
N THR A 537 -23.21 13.74 4.01
CA THR A 537 -22.63 12.42 3.77
C THR A 537 -21.62 12.46 2.62
N VAL A 538 -21.94 13.20 1.55
CA VAL A 538 -21.05 13.41 0.41
C VAL A 538 -19.80 14.19 0.84
N ASP A 539 -19.94 15.27 1.66
CA ASP A 539 -18.81 16.09 2.14
C ASP A 539 -17.71 15.28 2.80
N LYS A 540 -18.10 14.25 3.58
CA LYS A 540 -17.13 13.35 4.22
C LYS A 540 -16.35 12.52 3.19
N ARG A 541 -16.98 12.15 2.08
CA ARG A 541 -16.38 11.33 1.03
C ARG A 541 -15.44 12.10 0.13
N ILE A 542 -15.80 13.34 -0.21
CA ILE A 542 -15.05 14.18 -1.16
C ILE A 542 -13.88 14.93 -0.52
N SER A 543 -13.67 14.80 0.78
CA SER A 543 -12.53 15.42 1.48
C SER A 543 -11.20 15.15 0.77
N GLY A 544 -10.39 16.20 0.60
CA GLY A 544 -9.10 16.11 -0.09
C GLY A 544 -9.18 16.32 -1.61
N TYR A 545 -10.36 16.39 -2.21
CA TYR A 545 -10.56 16.61 -3.65
C TYR A 545 -11.08 18.04 -3.93
N ALA A 546 -10.79 18.54 -5.14
CA ALA A 546 -11.07 19.94 -5.49
C ALA A 546 -12.57 20.24 -5.62
N SER A 547 -13.36 19.29 -6.09
CA SER A 547 -14.82 19.40 -6.21
C SER A 547 -15.47 18.03 -6.17
N PRO A 548 -16.82 17.96 -5.99
CA PRO A 548 -17.56 16.70 -6.08
C PRO A 548 -17.34 15.96 -7.43
N VAL A 549 -17.30 16.69 -8.53
CA VAL A 549 -17.06 16.12 -9.86
C VAL A 549 -15.62 15.64 -10.02
N ASP A 550 -14.65 16.42 -9.57
CA ASP A 550 -13.24 16.01 -9.61
C ASP A 550 -13.00 14.78 -8.74
N PHE A 551 -13.65 14.66 -7.57
CA PHE A 551 -13.61 13.45 -6.76
C PHE A 551 -14.01 12.20 -7.56
N TYR A 552 -15.13 12.26 -8.29
CA TYR A 552 -15.59 11.13 -9.11
C TYR A 552 -14.58 10.74 -10.19
N VAL A 553 -14.13 11.75 -10.95
CA VAL A 553 -13.16 11.53 -12.05
C VAL A 553 -11.82 11.06 -11.51
N ASP A 554 -11.30 11.67 -10.46
CA ASP A 554 -10.02 11.31 -9.87
C ASP A 554 -10.04 9.88 -9.30
N LYS A 555 -11.13 9.46 -8.64
CA LYS A 555 -11.28 8.08 -8.15
C LYS A 555 -11.33 7.05 -9.27
N LEU A 556 -12.00 7.36 -10.37
CA LEU A 556 -11.97 6.50 -11.57
C LEU A 556 -10.55 6.42 -12.14
N VAL A 557 -9.86 7.56 -12.27
CA VAL A 557 -8.46 7.60 -12.73
C VAL A 557 -7.57 6.77 -11.82
N GLU A 558 -7.69 6.92 -10.50
CA GLU A 558 -6.90 6.19 -9.51
C GLU A 558 -7.11 4.66 -9.65
N GLY A 559 -8.34 4.20 -9.75
CA GLY A 559 -8.62 2.77 -9.92
C GLY A 559 -8.11 2.22 -11.25
N ILE A 560 -8.39 2.90 -12.36
CA ILE A 560 -7.99 2.45 -13.71
C ILE A 560 -6.46 2.49 -13.85
N SER A 561 -5.81 3.58 -13.42
CA SER A 561 -4.36 3.73 -13.55
C SER A 561 -3.57 2.75 -12.67
N THR A 562 -4.13 2.37 -11.51
CA THR A 562 -3.54 1.32 -10.66
C THR A 562 -3.52 -0.02 -11.40
N LEU A 563 -4.65 -0.41 -12.02
CA LEU A 563 -4.73 -1.61 -12.85
C LEU A 563 -3.77 -1.52 -14.05
N ALA A 564 -3.82 -0.40 -14.77
CA ALA A 564 -2.99 -0.19 -15.95
C ALA A 564 -1.48 -0.26 -15.63
N GLY A 565 -1.05 0.39 -14.53
CA GLY A 565 0.34 0.40 -14.09
C GLY A 565 0.83 -0.95 -13.58
N ALA A 566 -0.02 -1.68 -12.86
CA ALA A 566 0.31 -3.02 -12.36
C ALA A 566 0.59 -4.01 -13.49
N PHE A 567 -0.19 -3.95 -14.56
CA PHE A 567 -0.09 -4.90 -15.68
C PHE A 567 0.71 -4.38 -16.88
N ALA A 568 1.14 -3.11 -16.90
CA ALA A 568 1.92 -2.56 -18.02
C ALA A 568 3.17 -3.41 -18.34
N PRO A 569 3.48 -3.66 -19.62
CA PRO A 569 2.82 -3.21 -20.86
C PRO A 569 1.66 -4.11 -21.33
N LYS A 570 1.26 -5.11 -20.53
CA LYS A 570 0.18 -6.03 -20.89
C LYS A 570 -1.16 -5.31 -20.95
N LYS A 571 -2.08 -5.81 -21.76
CA LYS A 571 -3.39 -5.18 -21.96
C LYS A 571 -4.25 -5.18 -20.70
N VAL A 572 -5.02 -4.11 -20.55
CA VAL A 572 -6.07 -3.99 -19.54
C VAL A 572 -7.34 -3.53 -20.24
N ILE A 573 -8.33 -4.42 -20.36
CA ILE A 573 -9.62 -4.11 -20.96
C ILE A 573 -10.56 -3.64 -19.86
N VAL A 574 -10.92 -2.35 -19.89
CA VAL A 574 -11.78 -1.71 -18.90
C VAL A 574 -13.20 -1.62 -19.43
N ARG A 575 -14.12 -2.31 -18.79
CA ARG A 575 -15.55 -2.21 -19.09
C ARG A 575 -16.12 -0.96 -18.45
N MET A 576 -16.73 -0.11 -19.27
CA MET A 576 -17.51 1.04 -18.79
C MET A 576 -18.66 0.56 -17.89
N SER A 577 -19.17 1.44 -17.02
CA SER A 577 -20.12 1.03 -15.98
C SER A 577 -21.37 0.33 -16.52
N ASP A 578 -21.76 -0.77 -15.88
CA ASP A 578 -22.90 -1.61 -16.25
C ASP A 578 -23.80 -1.88 -15.04
N PHE A 579 -24.06 -0.86 -14.24
CA PHE A 579 -25.04 -0.96 -13.17
C PHE A 579 -26.47 -1.00 -13.71
N LYS A 580 -27.28 -1.82 -13.10
CA LYS A 580 -28.73 -1.77 -13.23
C LYS A 580 -29.30 -0.60 -12.42
N SER A 581 -30.54 -0.17 -12.73
CA SER A 581 -31.19 0.95 -12.03
C SER A 581 -31.26 0.74 -10.50
N ASN A 582 -31.59 -0.49 -10.06
CA ASN A 582 -31.62 -0.82 -8.62
C ASN A 582 -30.24 -0.77 -7.95
N GLU A 583 -29.19 -1.11 -8.67
CA GLU A 583 -27.80 -1.04 -8.17
C GLU A 583 -27.33 0.42 -8.04
N TYR A 584 -27.60 1.24 -9.06
CA TYR A 584 -27.33 2.68 -8.98
C TYR A 584 -28.16 3.39 -7.90
N ALA A 585 -29.41 2.95 -7.68
CA ALA A 585 -30.27 3.50 -6.64
C ALA A 585 -29.69 3.29 -5.22
N ASN A 586 -28.89 2.25 -5.01
CA ASN A 586 -28.26 1.96 -3.72
C ASN A 586 -27.05 2.85 -3.41
N LEU A 587 -26.49 3.56 -4.40
CA LEU A 587 -25.42 4.53 -4.15
C LEU A 587 -25.99 5.77 -3.42
N ILE A 588 -25.14 6.47 -2.67
CA ILE A 588 -25.54 7.70 -1.97
C ILE A 588 -26.17 8.68 -2.97
N GLY A 589 -27.40 9.11 -2.69
CA GLY A 589 -28.17 10.00 -3.56
C GLY A 589 -28.81 9.32 -4.79
N GLY A 590 -28.54 8.02 -5.03
CA GLY A 590 -29.02 7.31 -6.23
C GLY A 590 -30.54 7.20 -6.35
N ALA A 591 -31.22 6.98 -5.24
CA ALA A 591 -32.69 6.90 -5.20
C ALA A 591 -33.41 8.17 -5.71
N LEU A 592 -32.71 9.32 -5.78
CA LEU A 592 -33.25 10.57 -6.31
C LEU A 592 -33.35 10.60 -7.86
N TYR A 593 -32.56 9.77 -8.52
CA TYR A 593 -32.32 9.86 -9.97
C TYR A 593 -32.68 8.59 -10.74
N GLU A 594 -32.71 7.44 -10.06
CA GLU A 594 -32.94 6.18 -10.73
C GLU A 594 -34.44 5.84 -10.84
N PRO A 595 -34.88 5.30 -12.00
CA PRO A 595 -36.25 4.82 -12.16
C PRO A 595 -36.48 3.53 -11.38
N ASP A 596 -37.72 3.31 -10.96
CA ASP A 596 -38.21 2.01 -10.48
C ASP A 596 -38.62 1.16 -11.68
N GLU A 597 -37.94 0.04 -11.89
CA GLU A 597 -38.17 -0.86 -13.03
C GLU A 597 -38.61 -2.24 -12.55
N GLU A 598 -39.61 -2.82 -13.19
CA GLU A 598 -40.08 -4.18 -12.88
C GLU A 598 -38.96 -5.23 -13.11
N ASN A 599 -38.10 -5.04 -14.12
CA ASN A 599 -37.02 -5.93 -14.46
C ASN A 599 -35.74 -5.12 -14.80
N PRO A 600 -34.99 -4.67 -13.83
CA PRO A 600 -33.76 -3.90 -14.04
C PRO A 600 -32.72 -4.62 -14.89
N MET A 601 -32.72 -5.97 -14.89
CA MET A 601 -31.82 -6.78 -15.70
C MET A 601 -31.96 -6.53 -17.21
N LEU A 602 -33.19 -6.33 -17.66
CA LEU A 602 -33.56 -6.06 -19.08
C LEU A 602 -33.80 -4.57 -19.34
N GLY A 603 -33.66 -3.74 -18.33
CA GLY A 603 -34.05 -2.34 -18.36
C GLY A 603 -32.93 -1.37 -18.75
N PHE A 604 -32.83 -0.28 -18.00
CA PHE A 604 -31.97 0.87 -18.27
C PHE A 604 -30.52 0.59 -17.78
N ARG A 605 -29.71 -0.05 -18.64
CA ARG A 605 -28.33 -0.40 -18.38
C ARG A 605 -27.46 -0.40 -19.63
N GLY A 606 -26.15 -0.31 -19.49
CA GLY A 606 -25.15 -0.38 -20.54
C GLY A 606 -25.30 0.73 -21.59
N ALA A 607 -25.14 0.41 -22.86
CA ALA A 607 -25.12 1.36 -23.97
C ALA A 607 -26.34 2.29 -24.03
N SER A 608 -27.54 1.77 -23.75
CA SER A 608 -28.78 2.57 -23.77
C SER A 608 -28.77 3.69 -22.70
N ARG A 609 -28.11 3.45 -21.58
CA ARG A 609 -27.94 4.42 -20.50
C ARG A 609 -27.02 5.56 -20.93
N TYR A 610 -25.90 5.25 -21.58
CA TYR A 610 -24.89 6.24 -21.98
C TYR A 610 -25.42 7.27 -22.99
N ILE A 611 -26.22 6.82 -23.95
CA ILE A 611 -26.78 7.68 -24.97
C ILE A 611 -28.06 8.44 -24.53
N SER A 612 -28.60 8.09 -23.35
CA SER A 612 -29.79 8.76 -22.79
C SER A 612 -29.47 10.16 -22.29
N GLU A 613 -30.32 11.12 -22.57
CA GLU A 613 -30.21 12.50 -22.04
C GLU A 613 -30.16 12.55 -20.51
N THR A 614 -30.73 11.57 -19.83
CA THR A 614 -30.78 11.53 -18.36
C THR A 614 -29.46 11.07 -17.71
N PHE A 615 -28.58 10.40 -18.46
CA PHE A 615 -27.33 9.85 -17.93
C PHE A 615 -26.09 10.21 -18.73
N ARG A 616 -26.22 10.83 -19.89
CA ARG A 616 -25.10 11.16 -20.79
C ARG A 616 -24.00 11.96 -20.08
N ASP A 617 -24.35 12.93 -19.27
CA ASP A 617 -23.43 13.76 -18.50
C ASP A 617 -22.62 12.94 -17.46
N CYS A 618 -23.20 11.89 -16.90
CA CYS A 618 -22.52 10.93 -16.03
C CYS A 618 -21.50 10.09 -16.81
N PHE A 619 -21.89 9.61 -17.99
CA PHE A 619 -20.99 8.84 -18.85
C PHE A 619 -19.80 9.67 -19.36
N GLU A 620 -20.01 10.95 -19.61
CA GLU A 620 -18.95 11.89 -19.97
C GLU A 620 -17.85 11.98 -18.89
N LEU A 621 -18.19 11.79 -17.59
CA LEU A 621 -17.20 11.72 -16.50
C LEU A 621 -16.34 10.45 -16.61
N GLU A 622 -16.93 9.33 -16.98
CA GLU A 622 -16.16 8.08 -17.21
C GLU A 622 -15.21 8.25 -18.41
N CYS A 623 -15.68 8.87 -19.49
CA CYS A 623 -14.87 9.17 -20.67
C CYS A 623 -13.70 10.10 -20.32
N ARG A 624 -13.95 11.13 -19.50
CA ARG A 624 -12.93 12.07 -19.02
C ARG A 624 -11.85 11.34 -18.23
N ALA A 625 -12.22 10.42 -17.34
CA ALA A 625 -11.29 9.61 -16.58
C ALA A 625 -10.44 8.72 -17.50
N MET A 626 -11.09 8.01 -18.43
CA MET A 626 -10.43 7.13 -19.39
C MET A 626 -9.42 7.88 -20.27
N LYS A 627 -9.80 9.08 -20.74
CA LYS A 627 -8.94 9.95 -21.53
C LYS A 627 -7.70 10.39 -20.73
N ARG A 628 -7.86 10.78 -19.47
CA ARG A 628 -6.72 11.14 -18.59
C ARG A 628 -5.75 9.99 -18.44
N VAL A 629 -6.24 8.79 -18.14
CA VAL A 629 -5.39 7.61 -17.97
C VAL A 629 -4.62 7.30 -19.25
N ARG A 630 -5.28 7.29 -20.39
CA ARG A 630 -4.65 6.93 -21.65
C ARG A 630 -3.73 8.01 -22.21
N ASN A 631 -4.21 9.26 -22.27
CA ASN A 631 -3.54 10.33 -23.01
C ASN A 631 -2.61 11.13 -22.12
N ASP A 632 -3.02 11.51 -20.91
CA ASP A 632 -2.21 12.33 -20.03
C ASP A 632 -1.16 11.49 -19.31
N MET A 633 -1.59 10.40 -18.64
CA MET A 633 -0.69 9.48 -17.94
C MET A 633 0.06 8.53 -18.89
N GLY A 634 -0.44 8.33 -20.13
CA GLY A 634 0.25 7.55 -21.15
C GLY A 634 0.03 6.02 -21.05
N PHE A 635 -0.98 5.56 -20.33
CA PHE A 635 -1.33 4.13 -20.25
C PHE A 635 -2.09 3.65 -21.49
N THR A 636 -1.40 3.58 -22.62
CA THR A 636 -1.98 3.13 -23.92
C THR A 636 -2.29 1.63 -23.93
N ASN A 637 -1.88 0.88 -22.93
CA ASN A 637 -2.25 -0.52 -22.72
C ASN A 637 -3.70 -0.71 -22.26
N VAL A 638 -4.42 0.37 -21.90
CA VAL A 638 -5.85 0.34 -21.57
C VAL A 638 -6.69 0.33 -22.84
N GLU A 639 -7.60 -0.64 -22.96
CA GLU A 639 -8.63 -0.73 -23.98
C GLU A 639 -10.01 -0.49 -23.33
N VAL A 640 -10.96 0.04 -24.10
CA VAL A 640 -12.33 0.32 -23.61
C VAL A 640 -13.25 -0.80 -24.03
N MET A 641 -14.12 -1.26 -23.14
CA MET A 641 -15.18 -2.23 -23.43
C MET A 641 -16.56 -1.63 -23.14
N ILE A 642 -17.46 -1.75 -24.11
CA ILE A 642 -18.86 -1.28 -24.02
C ILE A 642 -19.77 -2.45 -23.69
N PRO A 643 -20.49 -2.41 -22.53
CA PRO A 643 -21.41 -3.46 -22.14
C PRO A 643 -22.81 -3.27 -22.72
N PHE A 644 -23.53 -4.34 -22.83
CA PHE A 644 -24.97 -4.43 -23.06
C PHE A 644 -25.49 -3.60 -24.25
N VAL A 645 -24.87 -3.82 -25.42
CA VAL A 645 -25.24 -3.16 -26.69
C VAL A 645 -26.32 -3.97 -27.38
N ARG A 646 -27.55 -3.49 -27.37
CA ARG A 646 -28.70 -4.27 -27.87
C ARG A 646 -28.83 -4.28 -29.39
N THR A 647 -28.56 -3.14 -30.01
CA THR A 647 -28.76 -2.95 -31.45
C THR A 647 -27.52 -2.35 -32.13
N VAL A 648 -27.40 -2.55 -33.43
CA VAL A 648 -26.34 -1.93 -34.25
C VAL A 648 -26.43 -0.41 -34.23
N GLY A 649 -27.69 0.14 -34.14
CA GLY A 649 -27.90 1.57 -33.97
C GLY A 649 -27.36 2.13 -32.67
N GLU A 650 -27.55 1.42 -31.55
CA GLU A 650 -26.92 1.77 -30.27
C GLU A 650 -25.39 1.72 -30.36
N ALA A 651 -24.82 0.72 -31.04
CA ALA A 651 -23.39 0.61 -31.27
C ALA A 651 -22.85 1.86 -31.99
N ALA A 652 -23.49 2.31 -33.06
CA ALA A 652 -23.06 3.50 -33.77
C ALA A 652 -23.13 4.75 -32.87
N GLN A 653 -24.21 4.94 -32.13
CA GLN A 653 -24.42 6.10 -31.24
C GLN A 653 -23.40 6.15 -30.09
N VAL A 654 -23.08 5.02 -29.49
CA VAL A 654 -22.06 4.95 -28.41
C VAL A 654 -20.67 5.27 -28.94
N MET A 655 -20.34 4.75 -30.13
CA MET A 655 -19.03 5.03 -30.76
C MET A 655 -18.91 6.50 -31.14
N ASP A 656 -19.96 7.16 -31.61
CA ASP A 656 -19.99 8.60 -31.85
C ASP A 656 -19.81 9.37 -30.53
N LEU A 657 -20.53 8.97 -29.49
CA LEU A 657 -20.41 9.59 -28.16
C LEU A 657 -19.01 9.48 -27.57
N LEU A 658 -18.34 8.34 -27.71
CA LEU A 658 -16.94 8.17 -27.30
C LEU A 658 -16.02 9.13 -28.08
N ALA A 659 -16.20 9.23 -29.40
CA ALA A 659 -15.41 10.12 -30.25
C ALA A 659 -15.63 11.61 -29.90
N GLU A 660 -16.85 12.03 -29.62
CA GLU A 660 -17.20 13.37 -29.13
C GLU A 660 -16.48 13.72 -27.82
N ASN A 661 -16.28 12.72 -26.94
CA ASN A 661 -15.56 12.86 -25.68
C ASN A 661 -14.05 12.66 -25.79
N GLY A 662 -13.50 12.56 -27.00
CA GLY A 662 -12.06 12.46 -27.24
C GLY A 662 -11.50 11.02 -27.10
N LEU A 663 -12.37 10.01 -27.18
CA LEU A 663 -12.02 8.59 -27.19
C LEU A 663 -12.35 7.97 -28.56
N LYS A 664 -11.72 8.51 -29.59
CA LYS A 664 -11.94 8.04 -30.96
C LYS A 664 -11.17 6.75 -31.22
N ARG A 665 -11.89 5.71 -31.72
CA ARG A 665 -11.30 4.42 -32.10
C ARG A 665 -10.14 4.60 -33.06
N GLY A 666 -9.02 3.95 -32.77
CA GLY A 666 -7.77 3.99 -33.52
C GLY A 666 -6.85 5.17 -33.16
N GLU A 667 -7.35 6.24 -32.54
CA GLU A 667 -6.52 7.35 -32.10
C GLU A 667 -5.69 6.98 -30.89
N ASN A 668 -4.39 7.27 -30.89
CA ASN A 668 -3.43 6.83 -29.88
C ASN A 668 -3.47 5.30 -29.62
N GLY A 669 -3.79 4.52 -30.66
CA GLY A 669 -3.91 3.06 -30.54
C GLY A 669 -5.12 2.58 -29.74
N LEU A 670 -6.11 3.44 -29.51
CA LEU A 670 -7.33 3.05 -28.78
C LEU A 670 -8.10 1.97 -29.54
N ARG A 671 -8.30 0.85 -28.89
CA ARG A 671 -9.21 -0.19 -29.33
C ARG A 671 -10.46 -0.17 -28.47
N VAL A 672 -11.62 -0.33 -29.13
CA VAL A 672 -12.90 -0.41 -28.44
C VAL A 672 -13.50 -1.78 -28.69
N ILE A 673 -13.70 -2.52 -27.61
CA ILE A 673 -14.22 -3.89 -27.59
C ILE A 673 -15.69 -3.84 -27.20
N MET A 674 -16.53 -4.67 -27.79
CA MET A 674 -17.91 -4.86 -27.35
C MET A 674 -18.02 -6.09 -26.46
N MET A 675 -18.75 -5.98 -25.36
CA MET A 675 -19.16 -7.17 -24.61
C MET A 675 -20.27 -7.89 -25.40
N CYS A 676 -19.96 -9.08 -25.89
CA CYS A 676 -20.91 -9.92 -26.61
C CYS A 676 -21.67 -10.76 -25.56
N GLU A 677 -22.84 -10.28 -25.17
CA GLU A 677 -23.58 -10.85 -24.03
C GLU A 677 -25.10 -10.93 -24.26
N LEU A 678 -25.57 -10.49 -25.45
CA LEU A 678 -26.93 -10.66 -25.88
C LEU A 678 -26.98 -11.60 -27.11
N PRO A 679 -27.99 -12.43 -27.26
CA PRO A 679 -28.17 -13.25 -28.48
C PRO A 679 -28.13 -12.43 -29.77
N SER A 680 -28.63 -11.19 -29.77
CA SER A 680 -28.55 -10.28 -30.92
C SER A 680 -27.10 -9.99 -31.36
N ASN A 681 -26.17 -9.93 -30.42
CA ASN A 681 -24.76 -9.67 -30.73
C ASN A 681 -24.13 -10.80 -31.55
N ALA A 682 -24.41 -12.05 -31.18
CA ALA A 682 -23.93 -13.22 -31.91
C ALA A 682 -24.65 -13.39 -33.27
N LEU A 683 -25.94 -13.14 -33.33
CA LEU A 683 -26.75 -13.26 -34.55
C LEU A 683 -26.36 -12.22 -35.61
N LEU A 684 -26.04 -11.00 -35.22
CA LEU A 684 -25.65 -9.90 -36.10
C LEU A 684 -24.18 -9.52 -35.96
N ALA A 685 -23.32 -10.47 -35.58
CA ALA A 685 -21.93 -10.24 -35.25
C ALA A 685 -21.17 -9.49 -36.36
N ASP A 686 -21.33 -9.84 -37.62
CA ASP A 686 -20.65 -9.14 -38.73
C ASP A 686 -21.00 -7.63 -38.75
N GLN A 687 -22.24 -7.23 -38.46
CA GLN A 687 -22.65 -5.83 -38.43
C GLN A 687 -22.11 -5.07 -37.19
N PHE A 688 -22.14 -5.69 -36.03
CA PHE A 688 -21.53 -5.10 -34.82
C PHE A 688 -20.02 -4.90 -34.98
N LEU A 689 -19.33 -5.82 -35.63
CA LEU A 689 -17.88 -5.75 -35.88
C LEU A 689 -17.48 -4.58 -36.82
N GLU A 690 -18.39 -3.97 -37.54
CA GLU A 690 -18.09 -2.73 -38.28
C GLU A 690 -17.77 -1.57 -37.33
N HIS A 691 -18.37 -1.57 -36.13
CA HIS A 691 -18.20 -0.53 -35.12
C HIS A 691 -17.11 -0.81 -34.08
N PHE A 692 -16.76 -2.08 -33.80
CA PHE A 692 -15.84 -2.48 -32.75
C PHE A 692 -14.60 -3.18 -33.29
N ASP A 693 -13.53 -3.18 -32.50
CA ASP A 693 -12.25 -3.83 -32.80
C ASP A 693 -12.23 -5.32 -32.42
N GLY A 694 -13.30 -5.80 -31.85
CA GLY A 694 -13.47 -7.18 -31.40
C GLY A 694 -14.53 -7.34 -30.35
N PHE A 695 -14.69 -8.56 -29.89
CA PHE A 695 -15.62 -8.93 -28.85
C PHE A 695 -14.92 -9.52 -27.62
N SER A 696 -15.50 -9.29 -26.45
CA SER A 696 -15.28 -10.11 -25.27
C SER A 696 -16.63 -10.71 -24.87
N ILE A 697 -16.71 -12.02 -24.81
CA ILE A 697 -17.97 -12.71 -24.54
C ILE A 697 -18.30 -12.61 -23.04
N GLY A 698 -19.45 -12.05 -22.70
CA GLY A 698 -20.05 -12.08 -21.37
C GLY A 698 -21.01 -13.26 -21.25
N SER A 699 -20.46 -14.45 -21.01
CA SER A 699 -21.20 -15.71 -21.06
C SER A 699 -22.32 -15.83 -20.02
N ASN A 700 -22.19 -15.10 -18.89
CA ASN A 700 -23.22 -15.10 -17.85
C ASN A 700 -24.55 -14.54 -18.39
N ASP A 701 -24.53 -13.31 -18.90
CA ASP A 701 -25.75 -12.67 -19.44
C ASP A 701 -26.18 -13.34 -20.73
N LEU A 702 -25.25 -13.76 -21.59
CA LEU A 702 -25.58 -14.50 -22.81
C LEU A 702 -26.34 -15.79 -22.51
N THR A 703 -25.92 -16.57 -21.53
CA THR A 703 -26.56 -17.80 -21.10
C THR A 703 -27.97 -17.53 -20.54
N GLN A 704 -28.06 -16.56 -19.60
CA GLN A 704 -29.30 -16.14 -19.00
C GLN A 704 -30.34 -15.74 -20.06
N LEU A 705 -29.95 -14.93 -21.03
CA LEU A 705 -30.86 -14.43 -22.08
C LEU A 705 -31.17 -15.48 -23.15
N THR A 706 -30.23 -16.37 -23.44
CA THR A 706 -30.45 -17.47 -24.39
C THR A 706 -31.44 -18.49 -23.86
N LEU A 707 -31.32 -18.86 -22.57
CA LEU A 707 -32.17 -19.84 -21.93
C LEU A 707 -33.45 -19.24 -21.33
N GLY A 708 -33.55 -17.89 -21.30
CA GLY A 708 -34.73 -17.19 -20.75
C GLY A 708 -34.93 -17.44 -19.26
N LEU A 709 -33.82 -17.49 -18.48
CA LEU A 709 -33.87 -17.78 -17.04
C LEU A 709 -33.14 -16.69 -16.25
N ASP A 710 -33.55 -16.54 -15.00
CA ASP A 710 -32.87 -15.70 -14.03
C ASP A 710 -31.88 -16.55 -13.21
N ARG A 711 -30.57 -16.29 -13.34
CA ARG A 711 -29.50 -17.03 -12.62
C ARG A 711 -29.53 -16.82 -11.11
N ASP A 712 -30.15 -15.73 -10.65
CA ASP A 712 -30.24 -15.37 -9.22
C ASP A 712 -31.53 -15.96 -8.58
N SER A 713 -32.38 -16.61 -9.38
CA SER A 713 -33.58 -17.26 -8.88
C SER A 713 -33.24 -18.56 -8.13
N GLY A 714 -33.51 -18.62 -6.84
CA GLY A 714 -33.28 -19.82 -6.01
C GLY A 714 -34.08 -21.07 -6.47
N ILE A 715 -35.04 -20.91 -7.37
CA ILE A 715 -35.87 -22.01 -7.87
C ILE A 715 -35.31 -22.61 -9.16
N ILE A 716 -34.87 -21.80 -10.10
CA ILE A 716 -34.47 -22.23 -11.45
C ILE A 716 -32.97 -22.05 -11.76
N ALA A 717 -32.21 -21.48 -10.87
CA ALA A 717 -30.78 -21.26 -11.05
C ALA A 717 -30.01 -22.55 -11.40
N HIS A 718 -30.50 -23.73 -10.99
CA HIS A 718 -29.90 -25.03 -11.32
C HIS A 718 -29.95 -25.35 -12.81
N LEU A 719 -30.80 -24.66 -13.62
CA LEU A 719 -30.87 -24.79 -15.08
C LEU A 719 -29.81 -23.95 -15.79
N PHE A 720 -29.13 -23.08 -15.08
CA PHE A 720 -28.06 -22.23 -15.62
C PHE A 720 -26.83 -23.07 -15.89
N ASP A 721 -26.48 -23.26 -17.16
CA ASP A 721 -25.24 -23.93 -17.56
C ASP A 721 -24.71 -23.27 -18.85
N GLU A 722 -23.55 -22.63 -18.73
CA GLU A 722 -22.87 -21.96 -19.84
C GLU A 722 -22.40 -22.95 -20.93
N ARG A 723 -22.36 -24.24 -20.62
CA ARG A 723 -22.01 -25.32 -21.55
C ARG A 723 -23.21 -25.85 -22.35
N ASN A 724 -24.43 -25.29 -22.16
CA ASN A 724 -25.61 -25.69 -22.91
C ASN A 724 -25.40 -25.52 -24.43
N ASP A 725 -25.90 -26.46 -25.22
CA ASP A 725 -25.68 -26.50 -26.67
C ASP A 725 -26.19 -25.23 -27.36
N ALA A 726 -27.31 -24.66 -26.91
CA ALA A 726 -27.83 -23.40 -27.49
C ALA A 726 -26.88 -22.23 -27.25
N VAL A 727 -26.25 -22.19 -26.07
CA VAL A 727 -25.23 -21.21 -25.75
C VAL A 727 -23.96 -21.41 -26.59
N LYS A 728 -23.50 -22.67 -26.72
CA LYS A 728 -22.35 -23.03 -27.55
C LYS A 728 -22.52 -22.64 -29.03
N VAL A 729 -23.71 -22.73 -29.57
CA VAL A 729 -24.01 -22.26 -30.95
C VAL A 729 -23.74 -20.76 -31.09
N LEU A 730 -24.17 -19.96 -30.12
CA LEU A 730 -23.94 -18.50 -30.12
C LEU A 730 -22.47 -18.17 -29.88
N LEU A 731 -21.81 -18.87 -28.94
CA LEU A 731 -20.37 -18.72 -28.70
C LEU A 731 -19.57 -18.98 -29.97
N SER A 732 -19.83 -20.11 -30.65
CA SER A 732 -19.15 -20.48 -31.89
C SER A 732 -19.41 -19.46 -33.00
N SER A 733 -20.65 -18.98 -33.13
CA SER A 733 -21.01 -17.93 -34.11
C SER A 733 -20.21 -16.65 -33.92
N ALA A 734 -20.10 -16.16 -32.67
CA ALA A 734 -19.37 -14.96 -32.36
C ALA A 734 -17.85 -15.15 -32.64
N ILE A 735 -17.29 -16.29 -32.23
CA ILE A 735 -15.86 -16.61 -32.45
C ILE A 735 -15.56 -16.64 -33.98
N GLN A 736 -16.37 -17.34 -34.77
CA GLN A 736 -16.13 -17.45 -36.21
C GLN A 736 -16.27 -16.10 -36.91
N ALA A 737 -17.25 -15.26 -36.52
CA ALA A 737 -17.41 -13.92 -37.08
C ALA A 737 -16.18 -13.04 -36.84
N CYS A 738 -15.65 -13.00 -35.58
CA CYS A 738 -14.45 -12.25 -35.26
C CYS A 738 -13.23 -12.77 -36.03
N ARG A 739 -13.05 -14.08 -36.09
CA ARG A 739 -11.95 -14.70 -36.87
C ARG A 739 -12.02 -14.36 -38.36
N LYS A 740 -13.18 -14.45 -38.94
CA LYS A 740 -13.43 -14.07 -40.38
C LYS A 740 -13.09 -12.59 -40.61
N ALA A 741 -13.41 -11.72 -39.64
CA ALA A 741 -13.12 -10.29 -39.72
C ALA A 741 -11.65 -9.94 -39.38
N GLY A 742 -10.86 -10.88 -38.92
CA GLY A 742 -9.50 -10.64 -38.41
C GLY A 742 -9.47 -9.76 -37.17
N LYS A 743 -10.52 -9.84 -36.30
CA LYS A 743 -10.70 -9.04 -35.11
C LYS A 743 -10.59 -9.90 -33.84
N TYR A 744 -10.28 -9.24 -32.73
CA TYR A 744 -10.10 -9.89 -31.42
C TYR A 744 -11.38 -10.59 -30.96
N ILE A 745 -11.20 -11.75 -30.34
CA ILE A 745 -12.23 -12.48 -29.63
C ILE A 745 -11.70 -13.07 -28.31
N GLY A 746 -12.30 -12.65 -27.21
CA GLY A 746 -12.04 -13.18 -25.87
C GLY A 746 -13.34 -13.56 -25.18
N ILE A 747 -13.21 -14.17 -24.00
CA ILE A 747 -14.30 -14.46 -23.07
C ILE A 747 -13.91 -14.00 -21.66
N CYS A 748 -14.86 -13.41 -20.95
CA CYS A 748 -14.65 -12.90 -19.59
C CYS A 748 -15.76 -13.28 -18.61
N GLY A 749 -16.69 -14.14 -19.02
CA GLY A 749 -17.69 -14.72 -18.13
C GLY A 749 -17.11 -15.70 -17.12
N GLN A 750 -17.97 -16.19 -16.22
CA GLN A 750 -17.59 -17.10 -15.14
C GLN A 750 -17.30 -18.52 -15.62
N GLY A 751 -17.93 -18.94 -16.70
CA GLY A 751 -17.92 -20.32 -17.18
C GLY A 751 -16.54 -20.97 -17.31
N PRO A 752 -15.54 -20.33 -17.95
CA PRO A 752 -14.21 -20.91 -18.07
C PRO A 752 -13.46 -21.05 -16.73
N SER A 753 -13.78 -20.23 -15.73
CA SER A 753 -13.22 -20.34 -14.37
C SER A 753 -13.82 -21.52 -13.61
N ASP A 754 -15.12 -21.75 -13.76
CA ASP A 754 -15.83 -22.83 -13.08
C ASP A 754 -15.71 -24.17 -13.81
N HIS A 755 -15.49 -24.12 -15.12
CA HIS A 755 -15.47 -25.30 -16.01
C HIS A 755 -14.24 -25.28 -16.94
N PRO A 756 -13.11 -25.82 -16.55
CA PRO A 756 -11.90 -25.91 -17.41
C PRO A 756 -12.14 -26.62 -18.74
N ASP A 757 -13.09 -27.57 -18.80
CA ASP A 757 -13.52 -28.22 -20.04
C ASP A 757 -14.14 -27.23 -21.04
N LEU A 758 -14.87 -26.23 -20.58
CA LEU A 758 -15.36 -25.15 -21.43
C LEU A 758 -14.19 -24.30 -21.95
N ALA A 759 -13.20 -23.98 -21.13
CA ALA A 759 -12.02 -23.27 -21.58
C ALA A 759 -11.28 -24.05 -22.68
N LYS A 760 -11.14 -25.36 -22.54
CA LYS A 760 -10.56 -26.25 -23.58
C LYS A 760 -11.38 -26.21 -24.88
N TRP A 761 -12.70 -26.34 -24.79
CA TRP A 761 -13.57 -26.27 -25.98
C TRP A 761 -13.46 -24.93 -26.69
N LEU A 762 -13.40 -23.81 -25.94
CA LEU A 762 -13.21 -22.46 -26.53
C LEU A 762 -11.87 -22.32 -27.24
N MET A 763 -10.81 -22.90 -26.68
CA MET A 763 -9.50 -22.97 -27.33
C MET A 763 -9.58 -23.73 -28.66
N GLU A 764 -10.27 -24.85 -28.71
CA GLU A 764 -10.50 -25.65 -29.92
C GLU A 764 -11.33 -24.90 -30.97
N GLN A 765 -12.25 -24.00 -30.55
CA GLN A 765 -12.99 -23.11 -31.46
C GLN A 765 -12.10 -21.98 -32.03
N GLY A 766 -10.90 -21.77 -31.46
CA GLY A 766 -9.96 -20.76 -31.91
C GLY A 766 -10.20 -19.37 -31.34
N ILE A 767 -10.62 -19.30 -30.06
CA ILE A 767 -10.68 -18.05 -29.33
C ILE A 767 -9.26 -17.51 -29.08
N ASP A 768 -9.07 -16.18 -29.04
CA ASP A 768 -7.74 -15.57 -28.83
C ASP A 768 -7.32 -15.58 -27.35
N SER A 769 -8.26 -15.39 -26.43
CA SER A 769 -7.98 -15.35 -25.00
C SER A 769 -9.16 -15.80 -24.15
N VAL A 770 -8.83 -16.33 -22.98
CA VAL A 770 -9.78 -16.65 -21.92
C VAL A 770 -9.39 -15.88 -20.66
N SER A 771 -10.32 -15.09 -20.13
CA SER A 771 -10.10 -14.38 -18.87
C SER A 771 -10.67 -15.17 -17.71
N LEU A 772 -9.84 -15.44 -16.73
CA LEU A 772 -10.16 -16.25 -15.57
C LEU A 772 -10.14 -15.41 -14.29
N ASN A 773 -10.87 -15.87 -13.29
CA ASN A 773 -10.68 -15.34 -11.94
C ASN A 773 -9.28 -15.72 -11.45
N PRO A 774 -8.61 -14.86 -10.67
CA PRO A 774 -7.23 -15.10 -10.24
C PRO A 774 -7.01 -16.45 -9.56
N ASP A 775 -8.03 -16.96 -8.83
CA ASP A 775 -7.99 -18.24 -8.13
C ASP A 775 -8.02 -19.48 -9.04
N SER A 776 -8.56 -19.35 -10.24
CA SER A 776 -8.66 -20.46 -11.19
C SER A 776 -7.56 -20.46 -12.27
N VAL A 777 -6.68 -19.44 -12.28
CA VAL A 777 -5.66 -19.28 -13.34
C VAL A 777 -4.73 -20.49 -13.42
N LEU A 778 -4.14 -20.89 -12.31
CA LEU A 778 -3.15 -21.98 -12.29
C LEU A 778 -3.77 -23.32 -12.60
N ASP A 779 -4.88 -23.67 -11.95
CA ASP A 779 -5.59 -24.93 -12.16
C ASP A 779 -6.03 -25.11 -13.62
N THR A 780 -6.63 -24.06 -14.18
CA THR A 780 -7.05 -24.08 -15.58
C THR A 780 -5.86 -24.14 -16.55
N TRP A 781 -4.77 -23.44 -16.23
CA TRP A 781 -3.56 -23.47 -17.06
C TRP A 781 -2.96 -24.87 -17.17
N PHE A 782 -2.78 -25.55 -16.01
CA PHE A 782 -2.29 -26.93 -15.99
C PHE A 782 -3.24 -27.92 -16.67
N PHE A 783 -4.54 -27.76 -16.46
CA PHE A 783 -5.55 -28.56 -17.16
C PHE A 783 -5.44 -28.44 -18.69
N LEU A 784 -5.27 -27.21 -19.18
CA LEU A 784 -5.17 -26.95 -20.64
C LEU A 784 -3.84 -27.43 -21.23
N ALA A 785 -2.80 -27.55 -20.43
CA ALA A 785 -1.53 -28.11 -20.83
C ALA A 785 -1.48 -29.64 -20.77
N ASP A 786 -2.58 -30.31 -20.42
CA ASP A 786 -2.66 -31.75 -20.15
C ASP A 786 -1.65 -32.25 -19.09
N GLN A 787 -1.27 -31.38 -18.14
CA GLN A 787 -0.38 -31.69 -17.03
C GLN A 787 -1.18 -31.64 -15.71
N LYS A 788 -0.85 -32.56 -14.80
CA LYS A 788 -1.35 -32.43 -13.43
C LYS A 788 -0.48 -31.41 -12.69
N PRO A 789 -1.06 -30.49 -11.90
CA PRO A 789 -0.27 -29.70 -10.98
C PRO A 789 0.47 -30.66 -10.04
N ASP A 790 1.75 -30.45 -9.83
CA ASP A 790 2.49 -31.13 -8.77
C ASP A 790 1.92 -30.62 -7.43
N LEU A 791 1.08 -31.45 -6.79
CA LEU A 791 0.45 -31.20 -5.51
C LEU A 791 1.44 -31.43 -4.37
#